data_2c8268c4932b6588f943a72a70ed851f
#
_entry.id   2c8268c4932b6588f943a72a70ed851f
#
_cell.length_a   1.000
_cell.length_b   1.000
_cell.length_c   1.000
_cell.angle_alpha   90.00
_cell.angle_beta   90.00
_cell.angle_gamma   90.00
#
_symmetry.space_group_name_H-M   'P 1'
#
loop_
_entity.id
_entity.type
_entity.pdbx_description
1 polymer ?
#
loop_
_entity_poly.entity_id
_entity_poly.type
_entity_poly.pdbx_seq_one_letter_code
_entity_poly.pdbx_strand_id
1 'polypeptide(L)'
;MKKRIALAGNPNCGKTSLFNDLTGSNQYVGNWPGVTVDRKSGALKDHEEVEIQDLPGIYSLSPYSIEEKVSRRFLVEEGPDAILNIVDGTNIERNLYFSTQLAELGLPMVMAVNMMDVVKKNGDKIDFDKIAKALRCEVVGISALKNEGGMEAAEKVVEMAKKAVVEKGPGKLPDVPHVFSGSVEHAIAHIEESIQGKVPLRSIRWYAIKVFERDREIIKKLDIGVGEMKHIEEHIRDCEKEIGDDAESIITSQRYDFIKRLMDKSLALNEKRKDKATMSDKIDKIVTHRILALPIFILSLCVMWFLAVAENGPGTVLTDWANDGFLADGWHLPFTMHECREEGKYKGMEFEDAQGEFAKAEATVAAWEAGEKKASIEDEETGEIAEEWDIDEAAYNAAKEFEEPDPKQFGVWVPGLGALITGALEKAGVNDTVRSLVVDGAWGGVATVLGFVPVIFIVFLFLAFLEDCGYMARVAFIMDRLLRRFGLSGKSFIPMLVGKGCGVPAVMAARAIENERARRMTVILATFVPCGAKTVIIAMFAALFFREQWYVAAMMDVVGIAIIILGGIALKKTRFFAGEASSFVLELPAYHMPTISGVWHHTWNRLKGYILKAGLVIFPACVFLWFIMHFDWSLNLLADEEIEKSILHDLGSWIAWLFEPLGFGSWQGAAASVSAEIAKEQATATLKLVTVGMEGVSSGAHIQNFFAALGDFPKLAALSFMVFNLFVPPCMVAIAVTFREMGSQKWGWFAVGFQLFVGYALALSVYRIGVLIAGGGFGI
;
A
#
# COMPACT_ATOMS: atom_id res chain seq x y z
N MET A 1 9.29 26.78 39.03
CA MET A 1 8.78 25.98 37.89
C MET A 1 9.90 25.87 36.87
N LYS A 2 10.15 24.67 36.34
CA LYS A 2 11.07 24.49 35.23
C LYS A 2 10.56 25.27 34.02
N LYS A 3 11.43 25.97 33.32
CA LYS A 3 11.07 26.63 32.06
C LYS A 3 10.97 25.60 30.93
N ARG A 4 9.94 25.68 30.12
CA ARG A 4 9.72 24.74 29.01
C ARG A 4 9.99 25.41 27.66
N ILE A 5 10.93 24.87 26.93
CA ILE A 5 11.27 25.29 25.58
C ILE A 5 10.76 24.23 24.56
N ALA A 6 9.99 24.66 23.57
CA ALA A 6 9.56 23.80 22.47
C ALA A 6 10.65 23.74 21.40
N LEU A 7 11.17 22.57 21.09
CA LEU A 7 11.97 22.34 19.89
C LEU A 7 11.07 21.99 18.73
N ALA A 8 10.92 22.88 17.78
CA ALA A 8 10.02 22.75 16.63
C ALA A 8 10.81 22.82 15.31
N GLY A 9 10.33 22.14 14.28
CA GLY A 9 10.96 22.17 12.95
C GLY A 9 10.34 21.15 12.01
N ASN A 10 10.62 21.31 10.73
CA ASN A 10 10.14 20.40 9.69
C ASN A 10 10.78 19.01 9.85
N PRO A 11 10.17 17.96 9.28
CA PRO A 11 10.85 16.68 9.14
C PRO A 11 12.19 16.83 8.41
N ASN A 12 13.20 16.06 8.83
CA ASN A 12 14.55 16.03 8.24
C ASN A 12 15.39 17.32 8.33
N CYS A 13 14.97 18.33 9.06
CA CYS A 13 15.77 19.53 9.30
C CYS A 13 16.94 19.34 10.30
N GLY A 14 17.11 18.14 10.88
CA GLY A 14 18.16 17.83 11.85
C GLY A 14 17.73 18.01 13.32
N LYS A 15 16.41 18.03 13.60
CA LYS A 15 15.83 18.25 14.91
C LYS A 15 16.31 17.24 15.97
N THR A 16 16.27 15.94 15.67
CA THR A 16 16.72 14.88 16.59
C THR A 16 18.22 14.98 16.90
N SER A 17 19.04 15.36 15.92
CA SER A 17 20.48 15.58 16.11
C SER A 17 20.73 16.72 17.08
N LEU A 18 20.06 17.86 16.87
CA LEU A 18 20.15 19.02 17.76
C LEU A 18 19.63 18.70 19.16
N PHE A 19 18.51 18.01 19.29
CA PHE A 19 17.95 17.60 20.59
C PHE A 19 18.95 16.75 21.39
N ASN A 20 19.56 15.75 20.74
CA ASN A 20 20.56 14.89 21.35
C ASN A 20 21.82 15.67 21.79
N ASP A 21 22.24 16.63 20.97
CA ASP A 21 23.37 17.50 21.31
C ASP A 21 23.07 18.37 22.53
N LEU A 22 21.89 18.96 22.60
CA LEU A 22 21.51 19.87 23.68
C LEU A 22 21.19 19.15 25.02
N THR A 23 20.65 17.93 24.98
CA THR A 23 20.19 17.22 26.18
C THR A 23 21.11 16.09 26.65
N GLY A 24 21.99 15.60 25.77
CA GLY A 24 22.89 14.49 26.10
C GLY A 24 22.15 13.20 26.46
N SER A 25 22.59 12.51 27.53
CA SER A 25 22.01 11.24 28.01
C SER A 25 20.77 11.40 28.88
N ASN A 26 20.43 12.58 29.30
CA ASN A 26 19.33 12.85 30.25
C ASN A 26 18.01 13.08 29.51
N GLN A 27 17.51 12.05 28.83
CA GLN A 27 16.29 12.12 28.04
C GLN A 27 15.19 11.25 28.64
N TYR A 28 13.96 11.76 28.64
CA TYR A 28 12.75 10.99 28.90
C TYR A 28 12.05 10.68 27.59
N VAL A 29 11.77 9.42 27.34
CA VAL A 29 11.05 8.95 26.16
C VAL A 29 9.75 8.29 26.60
N GLY A 30 8.64 8.73 26.04
CA GLY A 30 7.30 8.19 26.29
C GLY A 30 6.38 8.52 25.12
N ASN A 31 5.07 8.38 25.31
CA ASN A 31 4.10 8.79 24.29
C ASN A 31 3.34 10.03 24.76
N TRP A 32 2.88 10.82 23.79
CA TRP A 32 1.97 11.93 24.08
C TRP A 32 0.63 11.37 24.63
N PRO A 33 0.01 12.04 25.61
CA PRO A 33 -1.22 11.55 26.24
C PRO A 33 -2.33 11.28 25.21
N GLY A 34 -2.82 10.03 25.17
CA GLY A 34 -3.95 9.61 24.34
C GLY A 34 -3.63 9.31 22.88
N VAL A 35 -2.35 9.31 22.47
CA VAL A 35 -1.92 9.01 21.11
C VAL A 35 -0.63 8.18 21.09
N THR A 36 -0.35 7.53 19.97
CA THR A 36 0.84 6.69 19.74
C THR A 36 2.04 7.47 19.18
N VAL A 37 2.13 8.77 19.45
CA VAL A 37 3.22 9.63 18.98
C VAL A 37 4.25 9.74 20.10
N ASP A 38 5.52 9.56 19.74
CA ASP A 38 6.63 9.63 20.69
C ASP A 38 6.76 11.04 21.28
N ARG A 39 6.91 11.09 22.59
CA ARG A 39 7.24 12.30 23.35
C ARG A 39 8.65 12.18 23.90
N LYS A 40 9.52 13.13 23.54
CA LYS A 40 10.89 13.20 24.06
C LYS A 40 11.08 14.53 24.76
N SER A 41 11.54 14.49 26.00
CA SER A 41 11.95 15.68 26.74
C SER A 41 13.28 15.45 27.45
N GLY A 42 14.02 16.52 27.70
CA GLY A 42 15.30 16.45 28.39
C GLY A 42 15.69 17.79 28.99
N ALA A 43 16.49 17.75 30.07
CA ALA A 43 17.08 18.96 30.62
C ALA A 43 18.17 19.50 29.67
N LEU A 44 18.22 20.81 29.51
CA LEU A 44 19.29 21.45 28.75
C LEU A 44 20.62 21.30 29.51
N LYS A 45 21.69 20.95 28.79
CA LYS A 45 23.06 20.95 29.35
C LYS A 45 23.34 22.31 29.97
N ASP A 46 24.02 22.35 31.10
CA ASP A 46 24.38 23.53 31.85
C ASP A 46 23.20 24.37 32.41
N HIS A 47 21.94 23.94 32.16
CA HIS A 47 20.72 24.63 32.62
C HIS A 47 19.66 23.60 33.07
N GLU A 48 19.85 22.94 34.21
CA GLU A 48 18.92 21.93 34.71
C GLU A 48 17.49 22.43 35.00
N GLU A 49 17.34 23.76 35.16
CA GLU A 49 16.06 24.44 35.35
C GLU A 49 15.26 24.60 34.05
N VAL A 50 15.85 24.24 32.87
CA VAL A 50 15.24 24.37 31.56
C VAL A 50 15.00 22.97 30.97
N GLU A 51 13.75 22.69 30.59
CA GLU A 51 13.34 21.46 29.94
C GLU A 51 13.08 21.74 28.45
N ILE A 52 13.75 21.00 27.56
CA ILE A 52 13.49 21.02 26.13
C ILE A 52 12.51 19.90 25.81
N GLN A 53 11.40 20.27 25.18
CA GLN A 53 10.40 19.34 24.68
C GLN A 53 10.55 19.21 23.17
N ASP A 54 10.94 18.01 22.70
CA ASP A 54 10.99 17.69 21.27
C ASP A 54 9.58 17.50 20.72
N LEU A 55 9.19 18.33 19.76
CA LEU A 55 7.90 18.20 19.07
C LEU A 55 8.04 17.29 17.83
N PRO A 56 6.99 16.58 17.42
CA PRO A 56 6.99 15.90 16.13
C PRO A 56 7.37 16.84 15.00
N GLY A 57 8.08 16.31 13.99
CA GLY A 57 8.40 17.08 12.78
C GLY A 57 7.13 17.32 11.95
N ILE A 58 6.77 18.59 11.76
CA ILE A 58 5.54 18.98 11.04
C ILE A 58 5.83 20.08 10.02
N TYR A 59 4.96 20.20 9.03
CA TYR A 59 5.07 21.24 8.01
C TYR A 59 4.14 22.43 8.25
N SER A 60 3.08 22.21 9.03
CA SER A 60 2.12 23.26 9.37
C SER A 60 1.44 22.99 10.71
N LEU A 61 0.80 24.03 11.29
CA LEU A 61 -0.05 23.91 12.49
C LEU A 61 -1.52 23.59 12.14
N SER A 62 -1.76 23.01 10.98
CA SER A 62 -3.09 22.58 10.55
C SER A 62 -3.46 21.24 11.21
N PRO A 63 -4.73 20.97 11.55
CA PRO A 63 -5.12 19.78 12.33
C PRO A 63 -5.32 18.52 11.48
N TYR A 64 -4.50 18.30 10.45
CA TYR A 64 -4.69 17.20 9.51
C TYR A 64 -4.06 15.88 9.97
N SER A 65 -2.86 15.92 10.56
CA SER A 65 -2.20 14.73 11.12
C SER A 65 -2.29 14.68 12.64
N ILE A 66 -1.99 13.50 13.23
CA ILE A 66 -1.95 13.35 14.69
C ILE A 66 -0.78 14.15 15.26
N GLU A 67 0.34 14.15 14.56
CA GLU A 67 1.57 14.89 14.89
C GLU A 67 1.32 16.39 14.91
N GLU A 68 0.60 16.92 13.92
CA GLU A 68 0.21 18.34 13.85
C GLU A 68 -0.74 18.73 14.98
N LYS A 69 -1.71 17.88 15.31
CA LYS A 69 -2.63 18.09 16.44
C LYS A 69 -1.91 18.14 17.77
N VAL A 70 -0.94 17.23 17.98
CA VAL A 70 -0.12 17.16 19.19
C VAL A 70 0.74 18.42 19.33
N SER A 71 1.44 18.80 18.27
CA SER A 71 2.30 19.98 18.26
C SER A 71 1.49 21.28 18.46
N ARG A 72 0.35 21.39 17.76
CA ARG A 72 -0.59 22.54 17.92
C ARG A 72 -1.11 22.62 19.35
N ARG A 73 -1.55 21.50 19.96
CA ARG A 73 -2.02 21.47 21.33
C ARG A 73 -0.94 21.93 22.30
N PHE A 74 0.28 21.44 22.17
CA PHE A 74 1.38 21.85 23.04
C PHE A 74 1.72 23.33 22.91
N LEU A 75 1.84 23.85 21.66
CA LEU A 75 2.21 25.23 21.40
C LEU A 75 1.13 26.23 21.79
N VAL A 76 -0.15 25.90 21.56
CA VAL A 76 -1.28 26.83 21.74
C VAL A 76 -1.90 26.70 23.14
N GLU A 77 -2.14 25.45 23.60
CA GLU A 77 -2.89 25.20 24.85
C GLU A 77 -1.97 25.09 26.07
N GLU A 78 -0.89 24.30 25.97
CA GLU A 78 0.05 24.16 27.09
C GLU A 78 0.99 25.36 27.19
N GLY A 79 1.30 26.03 26.07
CA GLY A 79 2.03 27.29 25.99
C GLY A 79 3.45 27.21 26.58
N PRO A 80 4.47 26.79 25.79
CA PRO A 80 5.86 26.83 26.24
C PRO A 80 6.31 28.28 26.51
N ASP A 81 7.42 28.44 27.25
CA ASP A 81 7.96 29.78 27.56
C ASP A 81 8.67 30.39 26.34
N ALA A 82 9.24 29.56 25.46
CA ALA A 82 9.84 29.97 24.19
C ALA A 82 9.91 28.82 23.19
N ILE A 83 10.21 29.15 21.93
CA ILE A 83 10.34 28.19 20.82
C ILE A 83 11.78 28.26 20.28
N LEU A 84 12.43 27.09 20.16
CA LEU A 84 13.62 26.91 19.36
C LEU A 84 13.20 26.25 18.04
N ASN A 85 13.14 27.05 16.96
CA ASN A 85 12.73 26.60 15.65
C ASN A 85 13.95 26.21 14.81
N ILE A 86 14.09 24.93 14.45
CA ILE A 86 15.17 24.48 13.58
C ILE A 86 14.70 24.43 12.12
N VAL A 87 15.52 25.02 11.24
CA VAL A 87 15.24 25.24 9.82
C VAL A 87 16.39 24.68 8.99
N ASP A 88 16.09 23.96 7.91
CA ASP A 88 17.09 23.52 6.94
C ASP A 88 17.53 24.69 6.06
N GLY A 89 18.77 25.10 6.19
CA GLY A 89 19.37 26.19 5.42
C GLY A 89 19.55 25.90 3.93
N THR A 90 19.54 24.62 3.54
CA THR A 90 19.63 24.22 2.12
C THR A 90 18.30 24.34 1.40
N ASN A 91 17.17 24.33 2.15
CA ASN A 91 15.80 24.47 1.68
C ASN A 91 15.02 25.50 2.52
N ILE A 92 15.65 26.63 2.78
CA ILE A 92 15.15 27.60 3.75
C ILE A 92 13.77 28.16 3.38
N GLU A 93 13.53 28.51 2.13
CA GLU A 93 12.28 29.09 1.62
C GLU A 93 11.05 28.26 2.07
N ARG A 94 11.16 26.97 1.98
CA ARG A 94 10.12 26.05 2.33
C ARG A 94 9.92 25.92 3.83
N ASN A 95 11.01 25.83 4.59
CA ASN A 95 10.93 25.70 6.04
C ASN A 95 10.34 26.97 6.68
N LEU A 96 10.46 28.11 6.03
CA LEU A 96 9.90 29.38 6.49
C LEU A 96 8.37 29.39 6.53
N TYR A 97 7.67 28.51 5.81
CA TYR A 97 6.21 28.42 5.91
C TYR A 97 5.75 28.05 7.33
N PHE A 98 6.37 27.03 7.91
CA PHE A 98 6.10 26.64 9.29
C PHE A 98 6.64 27.69 10.29
N SER A 99 7.82 28.23 10.04
CA SER A 99 8.42 29.29 10.87
C SER A 99 7.54 30.54 10.94
N THR A 100 6.87 30.90 9.83
CA THR A 100 5.92 32.00 9.79
C THR A 100 4.71 31.74 10.70
N GLN A 101 4.17 30.53 10.68
CA GLN A 101 3.05 30.15 11.57
C GLN A 101 3.47 30.11 13.05
N LEU A 102 4.71 29.72 13.35
CA LEU A 102 5.25 29.81 14.72
C LEU A 102 5.39 31.24 15.20
N ALA A 103 5.85 32.14 14.33
CA ALA A 103 5.95 33.56 14.65
C ALA A 103 4.58 34.23 14.87
N GLU A 104 3.54 33.80 14.15
CA GLU A 104 2.16 34.26 14.33
C GLU A 104 1.56 33.90 15.72
N LEU A 105 2.14 32.91 16.44
CA LEU A 105 1.73 32.55 17.80
C LEU A 105 2.07 33.61 18.86
N GLY A 106 2.97 34.54 18.56
CA GLY A 106 3.42 35.58 19.49
C GLY A 106 4.24 35.06 20.67
N LEU A 107 4.84 33.87 20.55
CA LEU A 107 5.78 33.31 21.52
C LEU A 107 7.22 33.74 21.19
N PRO A 108 8.07 33.98 22.21
CA PRO A 108 9.50 34.24 21.97
C PRO A 108 10.10 33.08 21.15
N MET A 109 10.76 33.39 20.04
CA MET A 109 11.30 32.41 19.11
C MET A 109 12.72 32.70 18.72
N VAL A 110 13.58 31.69 18.74
CA VAL A 110 14.90 31.71 18.10
C VAL A 110 14.89 30.74 16.94
N MET A 111 15.31 31.17 15.77
CA MET A 111 15.45 30.36 14.58
C MET A 111 16.89 29.87 14.44
N ALA A 112 17.08 28.55 14.49
CA ALA A 112 18.35 27.88 14.26
C ALA A 112 18.42 27.38 12.81
N VAL A 113 19.17 28.08 11.95
CA VAL A 113 19.36 27.66 10.53
C VAL A 113 20.44 26.60 10.48
N ASN A 114 20.05 25.36 10.26
CA ASN A 114 20.94 24.20 10.25
C ASN A 114 21.54 23.94 8.86
N MET A 115 22.52 23.04 8.80
CA MET A 115 23.26 22.64 7.58
C MET A 115 24.07 23.81 6.99
N MET A 116 24.53 24.74 7.82
CA MET A 116 25.33 25.90 7.38
C MET A 116 26.69 25.50 6.77
N ASP A 117 27.21 24.36 7.10
CA ASP A 117 28.38 23.76 6.46
C ASP A 117 28.10 23.42 4.98
N VAL A 118 26.92 22.91 4.66
CA VAL A 118 26.50 22.64 3.28
C VAL A 118 26.21 23.94 2.53
N VAL A 119 25.51 24.89 3.16
CA VAL A 119 25.22 26.20 2.58
C VAL A 119 26.54 26.92 2.20
N LYS A 120 27.52 26.98 3.12
CA LYS A 120 28.85 27.55 2.88
C LYS A 120 29.60 26.83 1.76
N LYS A 121 29.57 25.46 1.75
CA LYS A 121 30.18 24.65 0.69
C LYS A 121 29.57 24.91 -0.69
N ASN A 122 28.30 25.21 -0.74
CA ASN A 122 27.56 25.56 -1.97
C ASN A 122 27.88 27.00 -2.43
N GLY A 123 28.46 27.83 -1.56
CA GLY A 123 28.74 29.24 -1.82
C GLY A 123 27.50 30.14 -1.75
N ASP A 124 26.41 29.66 -1.18
CA ASP A 124 25.19 30.42 -0.96
C ASP A 124 25.36 31.32 0.29
N LYS A 125 24.68 32.46 0.29
CA LYS A 125 24.69 33.40 1.43
C LYS A 125 23.28 33.70 1.87
N ILE A 126 23.03 33.55 3.16
CA ILE A 126 21.74 33.85 3.80
C ILE A 126 21.94 35.08 4.69
N ASP A 127 21.10 36.10 4.49
CA ASP A 127 21.09 37.31 5.28
C ASP A 127 20.16 37.12 6.50
N PHE A 128 20.76 36.74 7.63
CA PHE A 128 20.03 36.47 8.87
C PHE A 128 19.34 37.71 9.42
N ASP A 129 19.94 38.91 9.26
CA ASP A 129 19.36 40.15 9.79
C ASP A 129 18.03 40.50 9.12
N LYS A 130 17.92 40.26 7.82
CA LYS A 130 16.68 40.51 7.09
C LYS A 130 15.60 39.50 7.49
N ILE A 131 15.96 38.24 7.68
CA ILE A 131 15.01 37.19 8.14
C ILE A 131 14.56 37.53 9.57
N ALA A 132 15.50 37.83 10.46
CA ALA A 132 15.22 38.19 11.85
C ALA A 132 14.24 39.37 11.96
N LYS A 133 14.48 40.44 11.18
CA LYS A 133 13.57 41.62 11.13
C LYS A 133 12.19 41.27 10.58
N ALA A 134 12.12 40.45 9.54
CA ALA A 134 10.85 40.10 8.89
C ALA A 134 9.97 39.19 9.78
N LEU A 135 10.56 38.21 10.47
CA LEU A 135 9.86 37.24 11.31
C LEU A 135 9.82 37.66 12.80
N ARG A 136 10.41 38.81 13.18
CA ARG A 136 10.47 39.29 14.56
C ARG A 136 11.07 38.27 15.54
N CYS A 137 12.16 37.61 15.14
CA CYS A 137 12.85 36.59 15.93
C CYS A 137 14.36 36.73 15.81
N GLU A 138 15.12 36.12 16.71
CA GLU A 138 16.58 35.99 16.53
C GLU A 138 16.90 34.82 15.61
N VAL A 139 17.97 34.96 14.81
CA VAL A 139 18.40 33.90 13.85
C VAL A 139 19.85 33.55 14.12
N VAL A 140 20.14 32.26 14.21
CA VAL A 140 21.49 31.71 14.46
C VAL A 140 21.78 30.63 13.42
N GLY A 141 22.96 30.67 12.82
CA GLY A 141 23.40 29.61 11.90
C GLY A 141 24.08 28.48 12.66
N ILE A 142 23.63 27.24 12.44
CA ILE A 142 24.16 26.07 13.14
C ILE A 142 24.55 24.94 12.16
N SER A 143 25.34 23.99 12.65
CA SER A 143 25.58 22.71 12.01
C SER A 143 25.43 21.61 13.07
N ALA A 144 24.22 21.05 13.20
CA ALA A 144 23.90 20.01 14.19
C ALA A 144 24.74 18.73 14.01
N LEU A 145 25.16 18.42 12.77
CA LEU A 145 26.03 17.28 12.49
C LEU A 145 27.45 17.48 13.04
N LYS A 146 27.94 18.74 13.08
CA LYS A 146 29.28 19.11 13.58
C LYS A 146 29.25 19.61 15.00
N ASN A 147 28.11 19.67 15.65
CA ASN A 147 27.89 20.23 16.98
C ASN A 147 28.34 21.72 17.07
N GLU A 148 28.15 22.50 16.00
CA GLU A 148 28.50 23.91 15.92
C GLU A 148 27.25 24.80 16.09
N GLY A 149 27.27 25.77 16.99
CA GLY A 149 26.24 26.80 17.18
C GLY A 149 24.97 26.37 17.90
N GLY A 150 24.80 25.08 18.22
CA GLY A 150 23.59 24.55 18.87
C GLY A 150 23.39 25.13 20.27
N MET A 151 24.44 25.16 21.13
CA MET A 151 24.37 25.72 22.46
C MET A 151 24.16 27.25 22.43
N GLU A 152 24.78 27.98 21.50
CA GLU A 152 24.53 29.41 21.32
C GLU A 152 23.05 29.71 21.05
N ALA A 153 22.41 28.93 20.18
CA ALA A 153 20.99 29.07 19.88
C ALA A 153 20.13 28.74 21.12
N ALA A 154 20.51 27.74 21.93
CA ALA A 154 19.83 27.38 23.15
C ALA A 154 19.97 28.46 24.25
N GLU A 155 21.15 29.03 24.44
CA GLU A 155 21.39 30.14 25.37
C GLU A 155 20.54 31.36 25.03
N LYS A 156 20.49 31.76 23.76
CA LYS A 156 19.65 32.87 23.28
C LYS A 156 18.18 32.61 23.56
N VAL A 157 17.67 31.40 23.32
CA VAL A 157 16.26 31.07 23.60
C VAL A 157 15.96 31.14 25.10
N VAL A 158 16.91 30.70 25.96
CA VAL A 158 16.78 30.80 27.42
C VAL A 158 16.76 32.27 27.86
N GLU A 159 17.62 33.12 27.28
CA GLU A 159 17.63 34.55 27.57
C GLU A 159 16.32 35.22 27.15
N MET A 160 15.79 34.93 25.98
CA MET A 160 14.50 35.43 25.52
C MET A 160 13.35 34.95 26.42
N ALA A 161 13.36 33.69 26.84
CA ALA A 161 12.40 33.16 27.81
C ALA A 161 12.47 33.85 29.18
N LYS A 162 13.66 34.31 29.60
CA LYS A 162 13.84 35.08 30.82
C LYS A 162 13.32 36.53 30.67
N LYS A 163 13.60 37.20 29.56
CA LYS A 163 13.14 38.57 29.26
C LYS A 163 11.62 38.63 29.13
N ALA A 164 10.97 37.67 28.46
CA ALA A 164 9.54 37.63 28.26
C ALA A 164 8.74 37.50 29.60
N VAL A 165 9.34 36.97 30.64
CA VAL A 165 8.73 36.92 31.98
C VAL A 165 8.76 38.30 32.67
N VAL A 166 9.78 39.08 32.41
CA VAL A 166 9.96 40.41 33.01
C VAL A 166 9.08 41.46 32.31
N GLU A 167 8.90 41.35 31.00
CA GLU A 167 8.10 42.27 30.19
C GLU A 167 6.59 42.02 30.19
N LYS A 168 6.10 41.01 30.91
CA LYS A 168 4.67 40.72 31.06
C LYS A 168 3.89 41.78 31.85
N GLY A 169 3.88 43.03 31.33
CA GLY A 169 2.90 44.03 31.75
C GLY A 169 1.54 43.71 31.18
N PRO A 170 0.43 43.80 31.92
CA PRO A 170 -0.91 43.59 31.39
C PRO A 170 -1.20 44.62 30.30
N GLY A 171 -1.40 44.20 29.04
CA GLY A 171 -1.92 44.99 27.95
C GLY A 171 -1.06 45.28 26.73
N LYS A 172 0.17 44.74 26.67
CA LYS A 172 1.00 44.92 25.47
C LYS A 172 0.82 43.77 24.48
N LEU A 173 0.38 44.08 23.25
CA LEU A 173 0.31 43.12 22.15
C LEU A 173 1.71 42.64 21.79
N PRO A 174 1.91 41.36 21.47
CA PRO A 174 3.18 40.86 21.01
C PRO A 174 3.55 41.49 19.65
N ASP A 175 4.86 41.70 19.42
CA ASP A 175 5.37 42.16 18.14
C ASP A 175 5.43 40.93 17.18
N VAL A 176 4.34 40.73 16.39
CA VAL A 176 4.19 39.64 15.45
C VAL A 176 4.41 40.11 14.01
N PRO A 177 4.87 39.25 13.09
CA PRO A 177 5.08 39.65 11.71
C PRO A 177 3.76 39.99 10.99
N HIS A 178 3.81 41.06 10.18
CA HIS A 178 2.73 41.41 9.26
C HIS A 178 2.91 40.64 7.94
N VAL A 179 2.28 39.48 7.84
CA VAL A 179 2.40 38.56 6.70
C VAL A 179 1.43 38.92 5.60
N PHE A 180 0.21 39.31 5.99
CA PHE A 180 -0.90 39.56 5.08
C PHE A 180 -0.97 41.03 4.65
N SER A 181 -1.74 41.32 3.62
CA SER A 181 -1.87 42.66 3.06
C SER A 181 -3.30 42.94 2.59
N GLY A 182 -3.65 44.21 2.42
CA GLY A 182 -4.92 44.65 1.86
C GLY A 182 -6.13 44.25 2.69
N SER A 183 -7.20 43.81 2.03
CA SER A 183 -8.47 43.39 2.63
C SER A 183 -8.34 42.25 3.63
N VAL A 184 -7.38 41.36 3.45
CA VAL A 184 -7.15 40.23 4.36
C VAL A 184 -6.67 40.72 5.73
N GLU A 185 -5.69 41.64 5.76
CA GLU A 185 -5.20 42.21 7.02
C GLU A 185 -6.32 43.01 7.76
N HIS A 186 -7.13 43.72 7.00
CA HIS A 186 -8.30 44.45 7.54
C HIS A 186 -9.32 43.48 8.17
N ALA A 187 -9.65 42.38 7.47
CA ALA A 187 -10.57 41.37 8.00
C ALA A 187 -10.02 40.67 9.25
N ILE A 188 -8.71 40.34 9.26
CA ILE A 188 -8.07 39.75 10.44
C ILE A 188 -8.11 40.69 11.63
N ALA A 189 -7.91 42.01 11.44
CA ALA A 189 -8.00 43.02 12.52
C ALA A 189 -9.40 43.09 13.11
N HIS A 190 -10.45 43.07 12.30
CA HIS A 190 -11.85 43.02 12.79
C HIS A 190 -12.13 41.72 13.57
N ILE A 191 -11.58 40.61 13.14
CA ILE A 191 -11.72 39.34 13.87
C ILE A 191 -10.97 39.41 15.21
N GLU A 192 -9.75 40.00 15.25
CA GLU A 192 -9.02 40.23 16.50
C GLU A 192 -9.83 41.03 17.50
N GLU A 193 -10.46 42.12 17.06
CA GLU A 193 -11.36 42.91 17.90
C GLU A 193 -12.55 42.10 18.45
N SER A 194 -13.16 41.28 17.59
CA SER A 194 -14.35 40.48 17.95
C SER A 194 -14.02 39.36 18.96
N ILE A 195 -12.80 38.81 18.94
CA ILE A 195 -12.39 37.72 19.85
C ILE A 195 -11.60 38.23 21.04
N GLN A 196 -11.37 39.54 21.17
CA GLN A 196 -10.66 40.12 22.30
C GLN A 196 -11.35 39.79 23.62
N GLY A 197 -10.58 39.36 24.62
CA GLY A 197 -11.09 38.90 25.91
C GLY A 197 -11.50 37.43 25.95
N LYS A 198 -11.68 36.75 24.80
CA LYS A 198 -12.00 35.31 24.74
C LYS A 198 -10.73 34.44 24.65
N VAL A 199 -9.60 35.03 24.27
CA VAL A 199 -8.29 34.36 24.09
C VAL A 199 -7.15 35.16 24.74
N PRO A 200 -6.02 34.50 25.04
CA PRO A 200 -4.83 35.21 25.51
C PRO A 200 -4.36 36.23 24.47
N LEU A 201 -4.10 37.48 24.88
CA LEU A 201 -3.65 38.55 23.98
C LEU A 201 -2.41 38.17 23.15
N ARG A 202 -1.51 37.36 23.71
CA ARG A 202 -0.30 36.90 23.01
C ARG A 202 -0.57 36.10 21.74
N SER A 203 -1.67 35.35 21.68
CA SER A 203 -2.01 34.45 20.55
C SER A 203 -3.25 34.91 19.78
N ILE A 204 -3.77 36.12 20.05
CA ILE A 204 -5.00 36.63 19.45
C ILE A 204 -4.94 36.61 17.93
N ARG A 205 -3.79 37.00 17.36
CA ARG A 205 -3.59 36.99 15.91
C ARG A 205 -3.69 35.61 15.31
N TRP A 206 -3.06 34.63 15.92
CA TRP A 206 -3.17 33.23 15.44
C TRP A 206 -4.62 32.73 15.48
N TYR A 207 -5.35 33.03 16.55
CA TYR A 207 -6.76 32.67 16.64
C TYR A 207 -7.61 33.40 15.57
N ALA A 208 -7.33 34.67 15.30
CA ALA A 208 -8.04 35.43 14.28
C ALA A 208 -7.81 34.85 12.88
N ILE A 209 -6.57 34.47 12.55
CA ILE A 209 -6.23 33.79 11.30
C ILE A 209 -7.00 32.47 11.19
N LYS A 210 -7.07 31.67 12.26
CA LYS A 210 -7.80 30.40 12.25
C LYS A 210 -9.32 30.56 12.13
N VAL A 211 -9.88 31.64 12.66
CA VAL A 211 -11.30 31.99 12.44
C VAL A 211 -11.51 32.40 10.99
N PHE A 212 -10.59 33.18 10.39
CA PHE A 212 -10.64 33.54 8.97
C PHE A 212 -10.60 32.30 8.08
N GLU A 213 -9.74 31.32 8.38
CA GLU A 213 -9.64 30.00 7.69
C GLU A 213 -10.88 29.10 7.96
N ARG A 214 -11.86 29.53 8.77
CA ARG A 214 -13.05 28.76 9.20
C ARG A 214 -12.71 27.46 9.92
N ASP A 215 -11.65 27.43 10.74
CA ASP A 215 -11.28 26.26 11.55
C ASP A 215 -12.40 25.92 12.55
N ARG A 216 -13.09 24.82 12.29
CA ARG A 216 -14.28 24.41 13.06
C ARG A 216 -13.98 24.09 14.52
N GLU A 217 -12.79 23.57 14.83
CA GLU A 217 -12.40 23.26 16.22
C GLU A 217 -12.20 24.57 17.01
N ILE A 218 -11.56 25.55 16.40
CA ILE A 218 -11.31 26.86 17.01
C ILE A 218 -12.61 27.67 17.16
N ILE A 219 -13.43 27.75 16.13
CA ILE A 219 -14.72 28.46 16.19
C ILE A 219 -15.61 27.88 17.29
N LYS A 220 -15.68 26.55 17.40
CA LYS A 220 -16.45 25.88 18.46
C LYS A 220 -15.88 26.17 19.86
N LYS A 221 -14.56 26.26 20.00
CA LYS A 221 -13.88 26.53 21.27
C LYS A 221 -14.08 27.98 21.74
N LEU A 222 -14.15 28.91 20.80
CA LEU A 222 -14.28 30.35 21.11
C LEU A 222 -15.67 30.79 21.49
N ASP A 223 -16.69 29.95 21.24
CA ASP A 223 -18.10 30.24 21.53
C ASP A 223 -18.52 31.66 21.08
N ILE A 224 -18.26 31.95 19.79
CA ILE A 224 -18.53 33.24 19.17
C ILE A 224 -20.07 33.39 19.02
N GLY A 225 -20.62 34.50 19.46
CA GLY A 225 -22.05 34.79 19.33
C GLY A 225 -22.53 34.78 17.87
N VAL A 226 -23.76 34.32 17.62
CA VAL A 226 -24.32 34.20 16.25
C VAL A 226 -24.24 35.50 15.46
N GLY A 227 -24.48 36.64 16.12
CA GLY A 227 -24.40 37.96 15.50
C GLY A 227 -22.97 38.36 15.14
N GLU A 228 -22.02 38.13 16.04
CA GLU A 228 -20.61 38.39 15.81
C GLU A 228 -20.07 37.49 14.69
N MET A 229 -20.45 36.21 14.69
CA MET A 229 -20.04 35.29 13.64
C MET A 229 -20.55 35.66 12.26
N LYS A 230 -21.78 36.22 12.19
CA LYS A 230 -22.34 36.72 10.93
C LYS A 230 -21.54 37.90 10.39
N HIS A 231 -21.14 38.81 11.25
CA HIS A 231 -20.31 39.98 10.88
C HIS A 231 -18.91 39.53 10.39
N ILE A 232 -18.26 38.63 11.12
CA ILE A 232 -16.99 38.03 10.71
C ILE A 232 -17.13 37.37 9.34
N GLU A 233 -18.17 36.59 9.12
CA GLU A 233 -18.40 35.88 7.86
C GLU A 233 -18.65 36.84 6.68
N GLU A 234 -19.25 38.01 6.89
CA GLU A 234 -19.39 39.05 5.87
C GLU A 234 -18.01 39.56 5.41
N HIS A 235 -17.10 39.88 6.32
CA HIS A 235 -15.74 40.31 5.98
C HIS A 235 -14.96 39.25 5.26
N ILE A 236 -15.08 37.98 5.67
CA ILE A 236 -14.39 36.85 5.00
C ILE A 236 -14.89 36.70 3.55
N ARG A 237 -16.23 36.76 3.36
CA ARG A 237 -16.81 36.65 2.00
C ARG A 237 -16.47 37.81 1.10
N ASP A 238 -16.32 39.01 1.63
CA ASP A 238 -15.88 40.16 0.84
C ASP A 238 -14.45 39.99 0.36
N CYS A 239 -13.55 39.47 1.21
CA CYS A 239 -12.19 39.09 0.78
C CYS A 239 -12.18 37.97 -0.28
N GLU A 240 -12.99 36.92 -0.10
CA GLU A 240 -13.13 35.84 -1.08
C GLU A 240 -13.63 36.34 -2.44
N LYS A 241 -14.59 37.27 -2.46
CA LYS A 241 -15.10 37.88 -3.71
C LYS A 241 -14.03 38.76 -4.38
N GLU A 242 -13.27 39.54 -3.59
CA GLU A 242 -12.27 40.46 -4.11
C GLU A 242 -11.08 39.68 -4.74
N ILE A 243 -10.64 38.60 -4.07
CA ILE A 243 -9.45 37.83 -4.47
C ILE A 243 -9.82 36.69 -5.44
N GLY A 244 -11.06 36.17 -5.36
CA GLY A 244 -11.57 35.12 -6.24
C GLY A 244 -11.15 33.70 -5.82
N ASP A 245 -10.81 33.50 -4.53
CA ASP A 245 -10.40 32.21 -3.97
C ASP A 245 -11.03 31.99 -2.60
N ASP A 246 -10.96 30.77 -2.05
CA ASP A 246 -11.45 30.47 -0.70
C ASP A 246 -10.49 30.98 0.39
N ALA A 247 -11.01 31.15 1.61
CA ALA A 247 -10.31 31.77 2.72
C ALA A 247 -8.99 31.02 3.09
N GLU A 248 -8.97 29.67 3.05
CA GLU A 248 -7.77 28.88 3.35
C GLU A 248 -6.71 29.05 2.27
N SER A 249 -7.11 29.05 1.00
CA SER A 249 -6.23 29.27 -0.15
C SER A 249 -5.63 30.68 -0.14
N ILE A 250 -6.44 31.69 0.21
CA ILE A 250 -6.00 33.10 0.32
C ILE A 250 -4.87 33.23 1.37
N ILE A 251 -5.07 32.71 2.57
CA ILE A 251 -4.06 32.75 3.65
C ILE A 251 -2.78 32.02 3.24
N THR A 252 -2.94 30.84 2.63
CA THR A 252 -1.81 30.04 2.17
C THR A 252 -1.02 30.76 1.08
N SER A 253 -1.69 31.33 0.09
CA SER A 253 -1.07 32.06 -1.02
C SER A 253 -0.32 33.29 -0.52
N GLN A 254 -0.90 34.09 0.36
CA GLN A 254 -0.27 35.28 0.89
C GLN A 254 0.96 34.95 1.79
N ARG A 255 0.95 33.85 2.54
CA ARG A 255 2.17 33.38 3.24
C ARG A 255 3.28 33.02 2.28
N TYR A 256 2.97 32.32 1.19
CA TYR A 256 3.99 32.00 0.17
C TYR A 256 4.52 33.27 -0.53
N ASP A 257 3.66 34.22 -0.85
CA ASP A 257 4.08 35.50 -1.43
C ASP A 257 4.97 36.32 -0.48
N PHE A 258 4.67 36.30 0.81
CA PHE A 258 5.51 36.92 1.83
C PHE A 258 6.89 36.24 1.89
N ILE A 259 6.93 34.92 1.96
CA ILE A 259 8.18 34.15 2.01
C ILE A 259 9.02 34.37 0.75
N LYS A 260 8.41 34.36 -0.43
CA LYS A 260 9.08 34.60 -1.69
C LYS A 260 9.73 35.98 -1.72
N ARG A 261 8.97 37.02 -1.36
CA ARG A 261 9.51 38.40 -1.24
C ARG A 261 10.65 38.52 -0.22
N LEU A 262 10.58 37.76 0.87
CA LEU A 262 11.64 37.70 1.88
C LEU A 262 12.89 37.03 1.32
N MET A 263 12.73 35.91 0.62
CA MET A 263 13.83 35.14 0.04
C MET A 263 14.53 35.91 -1.09
N ASP A 264 13.78 36.55 -1.96
CA ASP A 264 14.34 37.39 -3.03
C ASP A 264 15.28 38.49 -2.47
N LYS A 265 15.03 38.97 -1.24
CA LYS A 265 15.82 39.98 -0.54
C LYS A 265 16.95 39.42 0.34
N SER A 266 16.78 38.17 0.84
CA SER A 266 17.64 37.62 1.90
C SER A 266 18.57 36.50 1.43
N LEU A 267 18.26 35.86 0.30
CA LEU A 267 19.02 34.72 -0.22
C LEU A 267 19.82 35.14 -1.46
N ALA A 268 21.13 35.16 -1.34
CA ALA A 268 22.03 35.32 -2.49
C ALA A 268 22.59 33.96 -2.89
N LEU A 269 21.96 33.36 -3.90
CA LEU A 269 22.45 32.13 -4.51
C LEU A 269 23.70 32.40 -5.34
N ASN A 270 24.65 31.47 -5.34
CA ASN A 270 25.85 31.56 -6.15
C ASN A 270 25.47 31.65 -7.65
N GLU A 271 26.00 32.67 -8.37
CA GLU A 271 25.66 32.92 -9.79
C GLU A 271 25.89 31.72 -10.71
N LYS A 272 26.88 30.87 -10.39
CA LYS A 272 27.10 29.60 -11.12
C LYS A 272 25.97 28.61 -10.98
N ARG A 273 25.05 28.78 -10.02
CA ARG A 273 23.90 27.91 -9.76
C ARG A 273 22.58 28.48 -10.32
N LYS A 274 22.48 29.82 -10.49
CA LYS A 274 21.28 30.46 -11.05
C LYS A 274 20.93 29.98 -12.47
N ASP A 275 21.93 29.58 -13.26
CA ASP A 275 21.75 29.16 -14.64
C ASP A 275 21.83 27.64 -14.86
N LYS A 276 22.15 26.85 -13.83
CA LYS A 276 22.22 25.38 -13.97
C LYS A 276 21.07 24.74 -13.21
N ALA A 277 19.98 24.42 -13.96
CA ALA A 277 19.00 23.46 -13.49
C ALA A 277 19.74 22.21 -12.98
N THR A 278 19.44 21.80 -11.75
CA THR A 278 20.05 20.59 -11.17
C THR A 278 19.69 19.36 -12.03
N MET A 279 20.45 18.27 -11.90
CA MET A 279 20.08 17.02 -12.59
C MET A 279 18.65 16.61 -12.21
N SER A 280 18.24 16.79 -10.96
CA SER A 280 16.86 16.57 -10.50
C SER A 280 15.86 17.43 -11.27
N ASP A 281 16.10 18.73 -11.44
CA ASP A 281 15.19 19.63 -12.17
C ASP A 281 15.05 19.24 -13.64
N LYS A 282 16.14 18.75 -14.27
CA LYS A 282 16.11 18.27 -15.66
C LYS A 282 15.29 16.99 -15.81
N ILE A 283 15.46 16.05 -14.87
CA ILE A 283 14.68 14.80 -14.82
C ILE A 283 13.22 15.14 -14.55
N ASP A 284 12.92 16.03 -13.60
CA ASP A 284 11.58 16.44 -13.25
C ASP A 284 10.83 17.09 -14.42
N LYS A 285 11.49 17.88 -15.24
CA LYS A 285 10.88 18.44 -16.48
C LYS A 285 10.34 17.37 -17.42
N ILE A 286 10.96 16.19 -17.44
CA ILE A 286 10.54 15.07 -18.31
C ILE A 286 9.51 14.22 -17.56
N VAL A 287 9.83 13.81 -16.34
CA VAL A 287 9.04 12.84 -15.54
C VAL A 287 7.71 13.45 -15.07
N THR A 288 7.68 14.74 -14.74
CA THR A 288 6.44 15.43 -14.33
C THR A 288 5.75 16.19 -15.49
N HIS A 289 6.23 16.00 -16.71
CA HIS A 289 5.64 16.65 -17.88
C HIS A 289 4.19 16.20 -18.09
N ARG A 290 3.29 17.15 -18.36
CA ARG A 290 1.84 16.92 -18.44
C ARG A 290 1.40 15.75 -19.32
N ILE A 291 2.15 15.46 -20.41
CA ILE A 291 1.85 14.40 -21.37
C ILE A 291 2.75 13.18 -21.14
N LEU A 292 4.05 13.37 -20.88
CA LEU A 292 5.02 12.29 -20.78
C LEU A 292 4.98 11.55 -19.43
N ALA A 293 4.49 12.18 -18.37
CA ALA A 293 4.45 11.59 -17.06
C ALA A 293 3.69 10.26 -17.00
N LEU A 294 2.53 10.19 -17.62
CA LEU A 294 1.71 8.98 -17.64
C LEU A 294 2.34 7.84 -18.46
N PRO A 295 2.83 8.06 -19.70
CA PRO A 295 3.58 7.04 -20.44
C PRO A 295 4.83 6.52 -19.73
N ILE A 296 5.63 7.40 -19.10
CA ILE A 296 6.82 6.99 -18.34
C ILE A 296 6.42 6.13 -17.15
N PHE A 297 5.36 6.52 -16.47
CA PHE A 297 4.82 5.74 -15.37
C PHE A 297 4.32 4.36 -15.82
N ILE A 298 3.54 4.29 -16.90
CA ILE A 298 3.08 3.01 -17.49
C ILE A 298 4.29 2.14 -17.86
N LEU A 299 5.31 2.72 -18.48
CA LEU A 299 6.55 1.99 -18.81
C LEU A 299 7.22 1.42 -17.56
N SER A 300 7.30 2.19 -16.48
CA SER A 300 7.86 1.67 -15.21
C SER A 300 7.05 0.49 -14.64
N LEU A 301 5.73 0.51 -14.82
CA LEU A 301 4.85 -0.60 -14.45
C LEU A 301 5.05 -1.83 -15.33
N CYS A 302 5.17 -1.63 -16.63
CA CYS A 302 5.45 -2.73 -17.58
C CYS A 302 6.79 -3.40 -17.25
N VAL A 303 7.81 -2.62 -16.88
CA VAL A 303 9.11 -3.16 -16.44
C VAL A 303 8.95 -3.98 -15.14
N MET A 304 8.21 -3.45 -14.17
CA MET A 304 7.93 -4.17 -12.93
C MET A 304 7.18 -5.49 -13.20
N TRP A 305 6.15 -5.42 -14.03
CA TRP A 305 5.35 -6.58 -14.38
C TRP A 305 6.18 -7.63 -15.14
N PHE A 306 6.99 -7.20 -16.10
CA PHE A 306 7.90 -8.09 -16.83
C PHE A 306 8.90 -8.79 -15.90
N LEU A 307 9.49 -8.06 -14.96
CA LEU A 307 10.45 -8.63 -14.03
C LEU A 307 9.82 -9.59 -13.01
N ALA A 308 8.57 -9.35 -12.62
CA ALA A 308 7.94 -10.08 -11.53
C ALA A 308 7.01 -11.21 -11.98
N VAL A 309 6.28 -11.03 -13.09
CA VAL A 309 5.11 -11.88 -13.42
C VAL A 309 5.12 -12.37 -14.87
N ALA A 310 5.94 -11.80 -15.78
CA ALA A 310 5.97 -12.29 -17.16
C ALA A 310 6.51 -13.73 -17.21
N GLU A 311 5.99 -14.54 -18.10
CA GLU A 311 6.28 -15.98 -18.26
C GLU A 311 7.77 -16.31 -18.29
N ASN A 312 8.59 -15.49 -18.95
CA ASN A 312 10.05 -15.62 -18.97
C ASN A 312 10.75 -14.58 -18.08
N GLY A 313 10.04 -14.00 -17.13
CA GLY A 313 10.60 -13.02 -16.18
C GLY A 313 11.39 -13.67 -15.06
N PRO A 314 12.37 -12.94 -14.48
CA PRO A 314 13.16 -13.49 -13.37
C PRO A 314 12.30 -13.94 -12.17
N GLY A 315 11.15 -13.30 -11.97
CA GLY A 315 10.23 -13.63 -10.89
C GLY A 315 9.56 -14.98 -11.07
N THR A 316 9.06 -15.23 -12.26
CA THR A 316 8.39 -16.50 -12.61
C THR A 316 9.39 -17.63 -12.59
N VAL A 317 10.51 -17.50 -13.29
CA VAL A 317 11.58 -18.52 -13.31
C VAL A 317 12.05 -18.90 -11.90
N LEU A 318 12.22 -17.92 -11.01
CA LEU A 318 12.59 -18.21 -9.61
C LEU A 318 11.45 -18.84 -8.82
N THR A 319 10.20 -18.54 -9.16
CA THR A 319 9.01 -19.09 -8.50
C THR A 319 8.81 -20.54 -8.91
N ASP A 320 8.94 -20.86 -10.19
CA ASP A 320 8.84 -22.22 -10.73
C ASP A 320 9.95 -23.09 -10.14
N TRP A 321 11.18 -22.58 -10.16
CA TRP A 321 12.27 -23.29 -9.47
C TRP A 321 12.02 -23.49 -7.96
N ALA A 322 11.42 -22.49 -7.29
CA ALA A 322 11.11 -22.62 -5.86
C ALA A 322 9.96 -23.61 -5.61
N ASN A 323 8.94 -23.61 -6.44
CA ASN A 323 7.78 -24.50 -6.28
C ASN A 323 8.13 -25.94 -6.63
N ASP A 324 8.60 -26.17 -7.85
CA ASP A 324 8.80 -27.52 -8.38
C ASP A 324 10.12 -28.13 -7.90
N GLY A 325 11.16 -27.29 -7.82
CA GLY A 325 12.47 -27.73 -7.38
C GLY A 325 12.61 -27.78 -5.86
N PHE A 326 12.60 -26.62 -5.21
CA PHE A 326 12.99 -26.54 -3.80
C PHE A 326 11.88 -27.04 -2.84
N LEU A 327 10.63 -26.73 -3.13
CA LEU A 327 9.50 -27.05 -2.25
C LEU A 327 8.85 -28.41 -2.56
N ALA A 328 8.84 -28.85 -3.82
CA ALA A 328 8.26 -30.12 -4.24
C ALA A 328 9.31 -31.24 -4.42
N ASP A 329 9.57 -31.66 -5.65
CA ASP A 329 10.26 -32.90 -5.97
C ASP A 329 11.78 -32.80 -5.95
N GLY A 330 12.33 -31.68 -6.43
CA GLY A 330 13.75 -31.43 -6.50
C GLY A 330 14.19 -30.79 -7.81
N TRP A 331 15.50 -30.60 -7.95
CA TRP A 331 16.10 -30.00 -9.16
C TRP A 331 17.47 -30.55 -9.47
N HIS A 332 17.86 -30.44 -10.75
CA HIS A 332 19.22 -30.72 -11.16
C HIS A 332 20.15 -29.54 -10.89
N LEU A 333 21.35 -29.81 -10.41
CA LEU A 333 22.37 -28.78 -10.26
C LEU A 333 22.72 -28.20 -11.64
N PRO A 334 22.67 -26.84 -11.82
CA PRO A 334 23.09 -26.21 -13.07
C PRO A 334 24.48 -26.70 -13.49
N PHE A 335 24.70 -26.89 -14.80
CA PHE A 335 25.92 -27.38 -15.42
C PHE A 335 26.21 -28.89 -15.22
N THR A 336 25.38 -29.64 -14.49
CA THR A 336 25.52 -31.11 -14.38
C THR A 336 24.53 -31.87 -15.24
N MET A 337 23.53 -31.18 -15.80
CA MET A 337 22.51 -31.76 -16.67
C MET A 337 23.15 -32.31 -17.94
N HIS A 338 22.73 -33.47 -18.34
CA HIS A 338 23.14 -34.15 -19.57
C HIS A 338 21.99 -35.05 -20.05
N GLU A 339 21.98 -35.36 -21.34
CA GLU A 339 21.07 -36.34 -21.91
C GLU A 339 21.27 -37.74 -21.24
N CYS A 340 20.18 -38.51 -21.12
CA CYS A 340 20.23 -39.85 -20.57
C CYS A 340 21.19 -40.72 -21.36
N ARG A 341 22.19 -41.27 -20.68
CA ARG A 341 23.24 -42.13 -21.30
C ARG A 341 22.97 -43.60 -21.16
N GLU A 342 22.07 -43.99 -20.29
CA GLU A 342 21.73 -45.38 -20.05
C GLU A 342 20.90 -45.94 -21.19
N GLU A 343 21.05 -47.24 -21.47
CA GLU A 343 20.27 -47.94 -22.48
C GLU A 343 18.85 -48.13 -21.95
N GLY A 344 17.86 -47.48 -22.58
CA GLY A 344 16.46 -47.53 -22.21
C GLY A 344 15.61 -46.64 -23.13
N LYS A 345 14.37 -46.50 -22.81
CA LYS A 345 13.40 -45.67 -23.58
C LYS A 345 13.74 -44.19 -23.61
N TYR A 346 14.48 -43.69 -22.62
CA TYR A 346 14.85 -42.26 -22.46
C TYR A 346 16.26 -41.94 -22.99
N LYS A 347 16.94 -42.90 -23.65
CA LYS A 347 18.30 -42.69 -24.16
C LYS A 347 18.40 -41.51 -25.12
N GLY A 348 19.26 -40.54 -24.82
CA GLY A 348 19.49 -39.36 -25.62
C GLY A 348 18.40 -38.26 -25.46
N MET A 349 17.54 -38.38 -24.46
CA MET A 349 16.57 -37.37 -24.10
C MET A 349 17.08 -36.48 -22.94
N GLU A 350 16.66 -35.25 -22.89
CA GLU A 350 16.74 -34.40 -21.69
C GLU A 350 15.70 -34.80 -20.66
N PHE A 351 15.84 -34.40 -19.41
CA PHE A 351 14.96 -34.82 -18.33
C PHE A 351 13.47 -34.32 -18.56
N GLU A 352 13.31 -33.10 -19.02
CA GLU A 352 11.99 -32.53 -19.34
C GLU A 352 11.30 -33.29 -20.47
N ASP A 353 12.04 -33.67 -21.52
CA ASP A 353 11.50 -34.49 -22.62
C ASP A 353 11.09 -35.88 -22.13
N ALA A 354 11.92 -36.48 -21.24
CA ALA A 354 11.64 -37.79 -20.67
C ALA A 354 10.41 -37.79 -19.76
N GLN A 355 10.21 -36.72 -18.97
CA GLN A 355 8.99 -36.53 -18.19
C GLN A 355 7.77 -36.31 -19.09
N GLY A 356 7.90 -35.54 -20.17
CA GLY A 356 6.82 -35.33 -21.14
C GLY A 356 6.40 -36.64 -21.81
N GLU A 357 7.35 -37.52 -22.18
CA GLU A 357 7.02 -38.82 -22.76
C GLU A 357 6.40 -39.80 -21.74
N PHE A 358 6.83 -39.74 -20.47
CA PHE A 358 6.19 -40.48 -19.40
C PHE A 358 4.75 -40.02 -19.13
N ALA A 359 4.52 -38.71 -19.07
CA ALA A 359 3.18 -38.15 -18.93
C ALA A 359 2.25 -38.54 -20.10
N LYS A 360 2.76 -38.58 -21.34
CA LYS A 360 2.02 -39.12 -22.49
C LYS A 360 1.66 -40.61 -22.33
N ALA A 361 2.59 -41.39 -21.82
CA ALA A 361 2.35 -42.79 -21.57
C ALA A 361 1.28 -43.00 -20.47
N GLU A 362 1.38 -42.26 -19.38
CA GLU A 362 0.41 -42.30 -18.29
C GLU A 362 -0.99 -41.87 -18.74
N ALA A 363 -1.10 -40.76 -19.49
CA ALA A 363 -2.36 -40.32 -20.08
C ALA A 363 -2.95 -41.36 -21.04
N THR A 364 -2.10 -42.04 -21.82
CA THR A 364 -2.55 -43.14 -22.73
C THR A 364 -3.11 -44.31 -21.95
N VAL A 365 -2.47 -44.72 -20.85
CA VAL A 365 -2.93 -45.81 -20.01
C VAL A 365 -4.26 -45.44 -19.34
N ALA A 366 -4.35 -44.26 -18.76
CA ALA A 366 -5.54 -43.76 -18.09
C ALA A 366 -6.76 -43.67 -19.05
N ALA A 367 -6.57 -43.12 -20.24
CA ALA A 367 -7.63 -42.98 -21.24
C ALA A 367 -8.08 -44.32 -21.79
N TRP A 368 -7.18 -45.30 -21.98
CA TRP A 368 -7.56 -46.65 -22.41
C TRP A 368 -8.37 -47.40 -21.33
N GLU A 369 -7.95 -47.29 -20.06
CA GLU A 369 -8.66 -47.92 -18.93
C GLU A 369 -10.05 -47.27 -18.72
N ALA A 370 -10.22 -46.02 -19.05
CA ALA A 370 -11.50 -45.31 -19.10
C ALA A 370 -12.35 -45.68 -20.34
N GLY A 371 -11.80 -46.45 -21.29
CA GLY A 371 -12.52 -46.86 -22.52
C GLY A 371 -12.56 -45.80 -23.61
N GLU A 372 -11.70 -44.81 -23.54
CA GLU A 372 -11.59 -43.73 -24.52
C GLU A 372 -10.75 -44.17 -25.73
N LYS A 373 -10.94 -43.51 -26.86
CA LYS A 373 -10.21 -43.79 -28.12
C LYS A 373 -9.08 -42.77 -28.36
N LYS A 374 -9.01 -41.75 -27.51
CA LYS A 374 -8.04 -40.67 -27.60
C LYS A 374 -7.51 -40.34 -26.21
N ALA A 375 -6.23 -40.06 -26.14
CA ALA A 375 -5.62 -39.49 -24.95
C ALA A 375 -5.23 -38.04 -25.22
N SER A 376 -5.15 -37.24 -24.18
CA SER A 376 -4.73 -35.85 -24.25
C SER A 376 -3.88 -35.47 -23.06
N ILE A 377 -2.97 -34.55 -23.27
CA ILE A 377 -2.26 -33.84 -22.21
C ILE A 377 -2.75 -32.42 -22.17
N GLU A 378 -2.97 -31.93 -20.97
CA GLU A 378 -3.38 -30.56 -20.70
C GLU A 378 -2.19 -29.75 -20.18
N ASP A 379 -2.18 -28.50 -20.53
CA ASP A 379 -1.35 -27.50 -19.88
C ASP A 379 -1.85 -27.25 -18.45
N GLU A 380 -0.99 -27.47 -17.46
CA GLU A 380 -1.36 -27.40 -16.05
C GLU A 380 -1.84 -26.01 -15.60
N GLU A 381 -1.34 -24.94 -16.24
CA GLU A 381 -1.73 -23.57 -15.88
C GLU A 381 -3.05 -23.15 -16.55
N THR A 382 -3.21 -23.46 -17.81
CA THR A 382 -4.36 -23.01 -18.60
C THR A 382 -5.51 -24.01 -18.61
N GLY A 383 -5.25 -25.31 -18.37
CA GLY A 383 -6.22 -26.40 -18.53
C GLY A 383 -6.62 -26.63 -20.00
N GLU A 384 -5.85 -26.11 -20.95
CA GLU A 384 -6.04 -26.36 -22.38
C GLU A 384 -5.41 -27.68 -22.78
N ILE A 385 -6.04 -28.39 -23.74
CA ILE A 385 -5.45 -29.58 -24.34
C ILE A 385 -4.23 -29.13 -25.16
N ALA A 386 -3.05 -29.46 -24.65
CA ALA A 386 -1.78 -29.15 -25.33
C ALA A 386 -1.53 -30.11 -26.50
N GLU A 387 -1.81 -31.39 -26.32
CA GLU A 387 -1.69 -32.43 -27.35
C GLU A 387 -2.85 -33.45 -27.20
N GLU A 388 -3.36 -33.94 -28.34
CA GLU A 388 -4.38 -35.00 -28.41
C GLU A 388 -3.92 -36.06 -29.43
N TRP A 389 -4.02 -37.34 -29.11
CA TRP A 389 -3.65 -38.43 -30.02
C TRP A 389 -4.59 -39.62 -29.89
N ASP A 390 -4.74 -40.37 -30.99
CA ASP A 390 -5.55 -41.61 -31.04
C ASP A 390 -4.81 -42.74 -30.34
N ILE A 391 -5.54 -43.56 -29.57
CA ILE A 391 -5.01 -44.73 -28.85
C ILE A 391 -5.58 -46.01 -29.39
N ASP A 392 -4.71 -47.02 -29.50
CA ASP A 392 -5.02 -48.39 -29.83
C ASP A 392 -4.40 -49.36 -28.78
N GLU A 393 -4.74 -50.62 -28.86
CA GLU A 393 -4.18 -51.63 -27.96
C GLU A 393 -2.67 -51.76 -28.02
N ALA A 394 -2.05 -51.42 -29.13
CA ALA A 394 -0.61 -51.41 -29.29
C ALA A 394 0.03 -50.20 -28.56
N ALA A 395 -0.62 -49.02 -28.66
CA ALA A 395 -0.18 -47.81 -27.94
C ALA A 395 -0.33 -48.00 -26.40
N TYR A 396 -1.46 -48.60 -25.93
CA TYR A 396 -1.62 -48.92 -24.51
C TYR A 396 -0.56 -49.85 -23.99
N ASN A 397 -0.27 -50.97 -24.70
CA ASN A 397 0.76 -51.91 -24.26
C ASN A 397 2.17 -51.28 -24.28
N ALA A 398 2.46 -50.44 -25.24
CA ALA A 398 3.72 -49.68 -25.30
C ALA A 398 3.85 -48.65 -24.17
N ALA A 399 2.75 -47.96 -23.85
CA ALA A 399 2.69 -46.97 -22.77
C ALA A 399 2.87 -47.61 -21.38
N LYS A 400 2.30 -48.77 -21.14
CA LYS A 400 2.42 -49.51 -19.87
C LYS A 400 3.86 -49.99 -19.54
N GLU A 401 4.76 -50.03 -20.52
CA GLU A 401 6.15 -50.32 -20.32
C GLU A 401 7.02 -49.10 -19.95
N PHE A 402 6.46 -47.89 -19.91
CA PHE A 402 7.16 -46.75 -19.43
C PHE A 402 7.19 -46.76 -17.89
N GLU A 403 8.35 -46.58 -17.32
CA GLU A 403 8.56 -46.35 -15.89
C GLU A 403 8.96 -44.91 -15.69
N GLU A 404 8.64 -44.35 -14.55
CA GLU A 404 9.00 -42.98 -14.21
C GLU A 404 10.51 -42.73 -14.37
N PRO A 405 10.94 -41.66 -15.09
CA PRO A 405 12.35 -41.42 -15.34
C PRO A 405 13.10 -41.09 -14.04
N ASP A 406 14.12 -41.88 -13.67
CA ASP A 406 14.94 -41.58 -12.50
C ASP A 406 15.76 -40.30 -12.75
N PRO A 407 15.52 -39.22 -12.00
CA PRO A 407 16.23 -37.95 -12.19
C PRO A 407 17.75 -38.05 -12.14
N LYS A 408 18.28 -39.04 -11.43
CA LYS A 408 19.75 -39.24 -11.28
C LYS A 408 20.43 -39.67 -12.57
N GLN A 409 19.69 -40.16 -13.54
CA GLN A 409 20.25 -40.55 -14.86
C GLN A 409 20.54 -39.35 -15.75
N PHE A 410 19.99 -38.17 -15.41
CA PHE A 410 20.09 -36.93 -16.20
C PHE A 410 21.04 -35.91 -15.60
N GLY A 411 21.59 -36.15 -14.40
CA GLY A 411 22.49 -35.22 -13.72
C GLY A 411 22.56 -35.41 -12.22
N VAL A 412 23.20 -34.47 -11.54
CA VAL A 412 23.22 -34.47 -10.07
C VAL A 412 21.89 -33.92 -9.57
N TRP A 413 21.04 -34.80 -9.05
CA TRP A 413 19.73 -34.49 -8.52
C TRP A 413 19.79 -34.09 -7.05
N VAL A 414 19.15 -32.96 -6.71
CA VAL A 414 18.96 -32.50 -5.34
C VAL A 414 17.47 -32.60 -5.01
N PRO A 415 17.08 -33.53 -4.11
CA PRO A 415 15.67 -33.70 -3.76
C PRO A 415 15.11 -32.45 -3.06
N GLY A 416 13.89 -32.08 -3.40
CA GLY A 416 13.16 -30.99 -2.77
C GLY A 416 12.75 -31.32 -1.34
N LEU A 417 12.30 -30.30 -0.61
CA LEU A 417 11.85 -30.48 0.78
C LEU A 417 10.60 -31.38 0.87
N GLY A 418 9.67 -31.26 -0.09
CA GLY A 418 8.49 -32.11 -0.18
C GLY A 418 8.86 -33.58 -0.30
N ALA A 419 9.71 -33.93 -1.28
CA ALA A 419 10.21 -35.28 -1.48
C ALA A 419 10.97 -35.82 -0.26
N LEU A 420 11.77 -34.99 0.41
CA LEU A 420 12.47 -35.37 1.64
C LEU A 420 11.52 -35.69 2.79
N ILE A 421 10.46 -34.87 2.96
CA ILE A 421 9.44 -35.10 3.99
C ILE A 421 8.68 -36.39 3.70
N THR A 422 8.20 -36.58 2.47
CA THR A 422 7.48 -37.77 2.02
C THR A 422 8.33 -39.04 2.22
N GLY A 423 9.56 -39.04 1.73
CA GLY A 423 10.46 -40.17 1.89
C GLY A 423 10.87 -40.45 3.34
N ALA A 424 10.91 -39.47 4.21
CA ALA A 424 11.14 -39.65 5.65
C ALA A 424 9.93 -40.30 6.35
N LEU A 425 8.71 -39.90 5.99
CA LEU A 425 7.46 -40.46 6.53
C LEU A 425 7.25 -41.90 6.07
N GLU A 426 7.54 -42.21 4.81
CA GLU A 426 7.49 -43.57 4.27
C GLU A 426 8.46 -44.51 4.98
N LYS A 427 9.72 -44.10 5.17
CA LYS A 427 10.70 -44.85 5.93
C LYS A 427 10.34 -45.07 7.39
N ALA A 428 9.56 -44.12 7.98
CA ALA A 428 9.06 -44.23 9.34
C ALA A 428 7.86 -45.15 9.45
N GLY A 429 7.26 -45.60 8.33
CA GLY A 429 6.06 -46.46 8.31
C GLY A 429 4.81 -45.77 8.82
N VAL A 430 4.69 -44.47 8.57
CA VAL A 430 3.56 -43.65 9.04
C VAL A 430 2.32 -43.99 8.24
N ASN A 431 1.16 -44.01 8.88
CA ASN A 431 -0.14 -44.26 8.24
C ASN A 431 -0.44 -43.23 7.15
N ASP A 432 -1.08 -43.64 6.03
CA ASP A 432 -1.43 -42.81 4.88
C ASP A 432 -2.18 -41.53 5.27
N THR A 433 -3.12 -41.62 6.21
CA THR A 433 -3.86 -40.46 6.75
C THR A 433 -2.91 -39.39 7.33
N VAL A 434 -1.93 -39.82 8.12
CA VAL A 434 -0.99 -38.87 8.75
C VAL A 434 0.00 -38.37 7.72
N ARG A 435 0.37 -39.20 6.73
CA ARG A 435 1.23 -38.78 5.62
C ARG A 435 0.55 -37.68 4.82
N SER A 436 -0.71 -37.87 4.38
CA SER A 436 -1.49 -36.86 3.65
C SER A 436 -1.70 -35.58 4.47
N LEU A 437 -2.02 -35.70 5.77
CA LEU A 437 -2.12 -34.53 6.64
C LEU A 437 -0.81 -33.70 6.68
N VAL A 438 0.33 -34.38 6.74
CA VAL A 438 1.62 -33.68 6.85
C VAL A 438 2.08 -33.15 5.50
N VAL A 439 1.94 -33.92 4.42
CA VAL A 439 2.41 -33.55 3.08
C VAL A 439 1.43 -32.59 2.41
N ASP A 440 0.16 -32.99 2.25
CA ASP A 440 -0.81 -32.24 1.48
C ASP A 440 -1.41 -31.09 2.31
N GLY A 441 -1.76 -31.35 3.58
CA GLY A 441 -2.33 -30.35 4.47
C GLY A 441 -1.29 -29.37 5.02
N ALA A 442 -0.31 -29.85 5.76
CA ALA A 442 0.61 -28.97 6.47
C ALA A 442 1.73 -28.42 5.57
N TRP A 443 2.44 -29.30 4.86
CA TRP A 443 3.50 -28.88 3.95
C TRP A 443 2.94 -28.13 2.75
N GLY A 444 1.88 -28.60 2.12
CA GLY A 444 1.20 -27.90 1.03
C GLY A 444 0.80 -26.45 1.41
N GLY A 445 0.28 -26.25 2.63
CA GLY A 445 -0.03 -24.92 3.14
C GLY A 445 1.21 -24.02 3.34
N VAL A 446 2.33 -24.59 3.77
CA VAL A 446 3.63 -23.87 3.88
C VAL A 446 4.19 -23.56 2.49
N ALA A 447 4.16 -24.54 1.59
CA ALA A 447 4.67 -24.42 0.22
C ALA A 447 3.89 -23.32 -0.54
N THR A 448 2.59 -23.24 -0.42
CA THR A 448 1.76 -22.17 -1.00
C THR A 448 2.25 -20.76 -0.58
N VAL A 449 2.61 -20.57 0.69
CA VAL A 449 3.14 -19.28 1.17
C VAL A 449 4.54 -19.00 0.64
N LEU A 450 5.41 -20.00 0.69
CA LEU A 450 6.82 -19.86 0.30
C LEU A 450 6.98 -19.76 -1.22
N GLY A 451 6.14 -20.41 -1.99
CA GLY A 451 6.15 -20.39 -3.44
C GLY A 451 6.00 -18.99 -4.03
N PHE A 452 5.20 -18.12 -3.39
CA PHE A 452 5.06 -16.73 -3.82
C PHE A 452 6.20 -15.79 -3.38
N VAL A 453 7.10 -16.25 -2.53
CA VAL A 453 8.19 -15.41 -2.00
C VAL A 453 9.07 -14.81 -3.10
N PRO A 454 9.49 -15.53 -4.16
CA PRO A 454 10.35 -14.96 -5.18
C PRO A 454 9.69 -13.80 -5.95
N VAL A 455 8.46 -13.98 -6.42
CA VAL A 455 7.71 -12.91 -7.11
C VAL A 455 7.56 -11.69 -6.21
N ILE A 456 7.12 -11.90 -4.96
CA ILE A 456 6.92 -10.82 -3.99
C ILE A 456 8.24 -10.13 -3.66
N PHE A 457 9.34 -10.86 -3.57
CA PHE A 457 10.68 -10.30 -3.36
C PHE A 457 11.05 -9.34 -4.49
N ILE A 458 10.86 -9.73 -5.75
CA ILE A 458 11.17 -8.88 -6.91
C ILE A 458 10.28 -7.63 -6.94
N VAL A 459 8.98 -7.77 -6.67
CA VAL A 459 8.07 -6.62 -6.56
C VAL A 459 8.53 -5.65 -5.47
N PHE A 460 8.88 -6.15 -4.28
CA PHE A 460 9.36 -5.30 -3.19
C PHE A 460 10.71 -4.66 -3.47
N LEU A 461 11.60 -5.38 -4.15
CA LEU A 461 12.91 -4.86 -4.57
C LEU A 461 12.74 -3.67 -5.52
N PHE A 462 11.88 -3.82 -6.52
CA PHE A 462 11.60 -2.77 -7.49
C PHE A 462 10.90 -1.56 -6.84
N LEU A 463 9.91 -1.81 -5.99
CA LEU A 463 9.22 -0.74 -5.24
C LEU A 463 10.17 0.00 -4.28
N ALA A 464 11.02 -0.72 -3.56
CA ALA A 464 12.02 -0.11 -2.68
C ALA A 464 13.01 0.76 -3.48
N PHE A 465 13.42 0.31 -4.66
CA PHE A 465 14.26 1.10 -5.57
C PHE A 465 13.55 2.39 -6.02
N LEU A 466 12.31 2.32 -6.48
CA LEU A 466 11.53 3.49 -6.93
C LEU A 466 11.24 4.48 -5.77
N GLU A 467 11.03 3.96 -4.57
CA GLU A 467 10.79 4.77 -3.38
C GLU A 467 12.07 5.49 -2.95
N ASP A 468 13.18 4.76 -2.84
CA ASP A 468 14.48 5.29 -2.39
C ASP A 468 15.05 6.30 -3.39
N CYS A 469 14.91 6.09 -4.70
CA CYS A 469 15.33 7.09 -5.69
C CYS A 469 14.48 8.37 -5.72
N GLY A 470 13.33 8.40 -5.04
CA GLY A 470 12.42 9.55 -4.97
C GLY A 470 11.39 9.62 -6.11
N TYR A 471 11.30 8.60 -6.99
CA TYR A 471 10.33 8.58 -8.09
C TYR A 471 8.88 8.48 -7.62
N MET A 472 8.62 7.70 -6.56
CA MET A 472 7.26 7.52 -6.03
C MET A 472 6.60 8.82 -5.54
N ALA A 473 7.38 9.78 -5.05
CA ALA A 473 6.87 11.10 -4.70
C ALA A 473 6.31 11.86 -5.93
N ARG A 474 6.99 11.73 -7.08
CA ARG A 474 6.53 12.36 -8.35
C ARG A 474 5.26 11.71 -8.86
N VAL A 475 5.19 10.39 -8.81
CA VAL A 475 3.98 9.64 -9.18
C VAL A 475 2.78 10.08 -8.33
N ALA A 476 2.96 10.16 -7.00
CA ALA A 476 1.93 10.65 -6.10
C ALA A 476 1.49 12.08 -6.42
N PHE A 477 2.44 12.98 -6.77
CA PHE A 477 2.16 14.36 -7.17
C PHE A 477 1.33 14.44 -8.48
N ILE A 478 1.72 13.65 -9.49
CA ILE A 478 1.03 13.63 -10.79
C ILE A 478 -0.40 13.12 -10.60
N MET A 479 -0.58 12.05 -9.83
CA MET A 479 -1.86 11.39 -9.62
C MET A 479 -2.78 12.15 -8.66
N ASP A 480 -2.25 13.04 -7.83
CA ASP A 480 -3.03 13.81 -6.86
C ASP A 480 -4.14 14.62 -7.52
N ARG A 481 -3.85 15.29 -8.64
CA ARG A 481 -4.83 16.07 -9.39
C ARG A 481 -6.02 15.24 -9.89
N LEU A 482 -5.77 13.98 -10.25
CA LEU A 482 -6.80 13.05 -10.71
C LEU A 482 -7.61 12.50 -9.54
N LEU A 483 -6.93 11.99 -8.52
CA LEU A 483 -7.54 11.26 -7.41
C LEU A 483 -8.35 12.16 -6.47
N ARG A 484 -7.98 13.42 -6.28
CA ARG A 484 -8.76 14.40 -5.49
C ARG A 484 -10.19 14.56 -5.98
N ARG A 485 -10.43 14.45 -7.29
CA ARG A 485 -11.80 14.52 -7.83
C ARG A 485 -12.68 13.41 -7.27
N PHE A 486 -12.10 12.28 -6.92
CA PHE A 486 -12.78 11.10 -6.38
C PHE A 486 -12.71 11.01 -4.84
N GLY A 487 -12.14 12.02 -4.17
CA GLY A 487 -12.02 12.06 -2.71
C GLY A 487 -10.81 11.31 -2.14
N LEU A 488 -9.88 10.89 -3.00
CA LEU A 488 -8.63 10.22 -2.64
C LEU A 488 -7.46 11.21 -2.72
N SER A 489 -6.42 11.00 -1.94
CA SER A 489 -5.17 11.77 -2.03
C SER A 489 -4.22 11.15 -3.07
N GLY A 490 -3.27 11.91 -3.59
CA GLY A 490 -2.23 11.38 -4.47
C GLY A 490 -1.43 10.25 -3.85
N LYS A 491 -1.22 10.26 -2.53
CA LYS A 491 -0.59 9.17 -1.78
C LYS A 491 -1.41 7.86 -1.86
N SER A 492 -2.72 7.92 -2.08
CA SER A 492 -3.58 6.74 -2.23
C SER A 492 -3.24 5.91 -3.47
N PHE A 493 -2.57 6.52 -4.45
CA PHE A 493 -2.16 5.82 -5.66
C PHE A 493 -1.10 4.75 -5.40
N ILE A 494 -0.19 5.00 -4.45
CA ILE A 494 0.89 4.05 -4.10
C ILE A 494 0.33 2.71 -3.60
N PRO A 495 -0.59 2.68 -2.61
CA PRO A 495 -1.30 1.46 -2.23
C PRO A 495 -2.00 0.74 -3.38
N MET A 496 -2.68 1.47 -4.27
CA MET A 496 -3.37 0.88 -5.41
C MET A 496 -2.40 0.24 -6.40
N LEU A 497 -1.26 0.88 -6.63
CA LEU A 497 -0.20 0.35 -7.47
C LEU A 497 0.39 -0.95 -6.90
N VAL A 498 0.74 -0.92 -5.61
CA VAL A 498 1.24 -2.10 -4.88
C VAL A 498 0.22 -3.24 -4.91
N GLY A 499 -1.08 -2.89 -4.95
CA GLY A 499 -2.20 -3.83 -5.03
C GLY A 499 -2.19 -4.71 -6.28
N LYS A 500 -1.60 -4.25 -7.40
CA LYS A 500 -1.44 -5.08 -8.61
C LYS A 500 -0.52 -6.28 -8.37
N GLY A 501 0.48 -6.14 -7.50
CA GLY A 501 1.31 -7.26 -7.06
C GLY A 501 0.61 -8.09 -5.98
N CYS A 502 0.28 -7.47 -4.85
CA CYS A 502 -0.35 -8.16 -3.72
C CYS A 502 -1.20 -7.20 -2.86
N GLY A 503 -2.40 -7.65 -2.45
CA GLY A 503 -3.31 -6.86 -1.62
C GLY A 503 -2.79 -6.60 -0.20
N VAL A 504 -2.01 -7.50 0.39
CA VAL A 504 -1.48 -7.38 1.75
C VAL A 504 -0.55 -6.15 1.90
N PRO A 505 0.53 -6.02 1.10
CA PRO A 505 1.37 -4.83 1.14
C PRO A 505 0.64 -3.57 0.66
N ALA A 506 -0.36 -3.68 -0.23
CA ALA A 506 -1.19 -2.56 -0.63
C ALA A 506 -1.90 -1.92 0.58
N VAL A 507 -2.59 -2.72 1.37
CA VAL A 507 -3.27 -2.26 2.58
C VAL A 507 -2.27 -1.69 3.60
N MET A 508 -1.09 -2.32 3.76
CA MET A 508 -0.03 -1.82 4.63
C MET A 508 0.56 -0.49 4.18
N ALA A 509 0.71 -0.28 2.87
CA ALA A 509 1.24 0.97 2.31
C ALA A 509 0.31 2.17 2.57
N ALA A 510 -0.98 1.93 2.81
CA ALA A 510 -1.93 2.99 3.17
C ALA A 510 -1.58 3.73 4.47
N ARG A 511 -0.68 3.18 5.32
CA ARG A 511 -0.15 3.87 6.51
C ARG A 511 0.54 5.19 6.20
N ALA A 512 1.12 5.33 5.01
CA ALA A 512 1.76 6.56 4.57
C ALA A 512 0.77 7.73 4.36
N ILE A 513 -0.54 7.46 4.42
CA ILE A 513 -1.60 8.45 4.26
C ILE A 513 -1.95 9.02 5.64
N GLU A 514 -1.64 10.28 5.85
CA GLU A 514 -1.80 10.98 7.14
C GLU A 514 -3.29 11.18 7.48
N ASN A 515 -4.09 11.54 6.47
CA ASN A 515 -5.53 11.75 6.66
C ASN A 515 -6.25 10.42 6.88
N GLU A 516 -6.83 10.23 8.07
CA GLU A 516 -7.48 8.98 8.48
C GLU A 516 -8.65 8.58 7.54
N ARG A 517 -9.43 9.55 7.04
CA ARG A 517 -10.54 9.28 6.12
C ARG A 517 -10.03 8.80 4.78
N ALA A 518 -9.05 9.49 4.19
CA ALA A 518 -8.41 9.10 2.94
C ALA A 518 -7.71 7.74 3.08
N ARG A 519 -7.06 7.48 4.22
CA ARG A 519 -6.43 6.18 4.54
C ARG A 519 -7.46 5.06 4.55
N ARG A 520 -8.57 5.22 5.28
CA ARG A 520 -9.65 4.22 5.33
C ARG A 520 -10.28 3.96 3.96
N MET A 521 -10.56 5.03 3.19
CA MET A 521 -11.05 4.88 1.81
C MET A 521 -10.07 4.12 0.94
N THR A 522 -8.77 4.42 1.05
CA THR A 522 -7.72 3.74 0.29
C THR A 522 -7.64 2.27 0.66
N VAL A 523 -7.71 1.91 1.94
CA VAL A 523 -7.72 0.51 2.41
C VAL A 523 -8.90 -0.27 1.83
N ILE A 524 -10.10 0.35 1.77
CA ILE A 524 -11.30 -0.28 1.20
C ILE A 524 -11.13 -0.50 -0.31
N LEU A 525 -10.56 0.47 -1.03
CA LEU A 525 -10.57 0.51 -2.49
C LEU A 525 -9.35 -0.14 -3.15
N ALA A 526 -8.19 -0.14 -2.48
CA ALA A 526 -6.93 -0.63 -3.07
C ALA A 526 -6.98 -2.14 -3.41
N THR A 527 -7.81 -2.90 -2.74
CA THR A 527 -7.94 -4.35 -2.94
C THR A 527 -8.82 -4.74 -4.14
N PHE A 528 -9.50 -3.78 -4.77
CA PHE A 528 -10.23 -4.02 -6.02
C PHE A 528 -9.29 -4.09 -7.24
N VAL A 529 -8.04 -3.66 -7.12
CA VAL A 529 -7.04 -3.94 -8.15
C VAL A 529 -6.76 -5.45 -8.16
N PRO A 530 -6.90 -6.14 -9.31
CA PRO A 530 -6.53 -7.55 -9.40
C PRO A 530 -5.04 -7.73 -9.09
N CYS A 531 -4.74 -8.59 -8.11
CA CYS A 531 -3.36 -8.95 -7.74
C CYS A 531 -2.88 -10.19 -8.52
N GLY A 532 -1.60 -10.57 -8.39
CA GLY A 532 -1.03 -11.74 -9.07
C GLY A 532 -1.83 -13.03 -8.88
N ALA A 533 -2.24 -13.36 -7.65
CA ALA A 533 -3.07 -14.54 -7.36
C ALA A 533 -4.45 -14.51 -8.07
N LYS A 534 -5.04 -13.33 -8.25
CA LYS A 534 -6.29 -13.17 -9.01
C LYS A 534 -6.07 -13.33 -10.52
N THR A 535 -4.87 -13.08 -11.02
CA THR A 535 -4.53 -13.23 -12.44
C THR A 535 -4.62 -14.70 -12.88
N VAL A 536 -4.32 -15.66 -12.01
CA VAL A 536 -4.48 -17.10 -12.28
C VAL A 536 -5.94 -17.43 -12.63
N ILE A 537 -6.92 -16.90 -11.86
CA ILE A 537 -8.35 -17.07 -12.16
C ILE A 537 -8.69 -16.45 -13.53
N ILE A 538 -8.16 -15.25 -13.81
CA ILE A 538 -8.42 -14.57 -15.08
C ILE A 538 -7.85 -15.39 -16.24
N ALA A 539 -6.62 -15.89 -16.11
CA ALA A 539 -5.95 -16.67 -17.15
C ALA A 539 -6.72 -17.95 -17.46
N MET A 540 -7.03 -18.76 -16.44
CA MET A 540 -7.77 -20.01 -16.61
C MET A 540 -9.14 -19.78 -17.28
N PHE A 541 -9.95 -18.85 -16.78
CA PHE A 541 -11.27 -18.61 -17.36
C PHE A 541 -11.21 -17.96 -18.74
N ALA A 542 -10.22 -17.12 -19.01
CA ALA A 542 -9.99 -16.56 -20.35
C ALA A 542 -9.61 -17.65 -21.35
N ALA A 543 -8.73 -18.57 -20.98
CA ALA A 543 -8.33 -19.71 -21.82
C ALA A 543 -9.52 -20.66 -22.09
N LEU A 544 -10.26 -21.06 -21.07
CA LEU A 544 -11.32 -22.05 -21.20
C LEU A 544 -12.59 -21.53 -21.91
N PHE A 545 -13.01 -20.30 -21.65
CA PHE A 545 -14.32 -19.79 -22.10
C PHE A 545 -14.23 -18.64 -23.09
N PHE A 546 -13.10 -17.88 -23.13
CA PHE A 546 -12.97 -16.63 -23.87
C PHE A 546 -11.74 -16.59 -24.78
N ARG A 547 -11.30 -17.72 -25.30
CA ARG A 547 -10.09 -17.88 -26.13
C ARG A 547 -10.03 -16.89 -27.30
N GLU A 548 -11.17 -16.64 -27.97
CA GLU A 548 -11.25 -15.69 -29.07
C GLU A 548 -11.34 -14.22 -28.61
N GLN A 549 -11.73 -13.97 -27.35
CA GLN A 549 -11.96 -12.65 -26.76
C GLN A 549 -10.78 -12.20 -25.88
N TRP A 550 -9.59 -12.09 -26.46
CA TRP A 550 -8.34 -11.67 -25.77
C TRP A 550 -8.50 -10.44 -24.84
N TYR A 551 -9.48 -9.57 -25.13
CA TYR A 551 -9.74 -8.35 -24.36
C TYR A 551 -10.39 -8.61 -22.99
N VAL A 552 -10.93 -9.80 -22.72
CA VAL A 552 -11.65 -10.11 -21.46
C VAL A 552 -10.71 -9.98 -20.27
N ALA A 553 -9.49 -10.48 -20.37
CA ALA A 553 -8.49 -10.35 -19.30
C ALA A 553 -8.16 -8.86 -19.02
N ALA A 554 -7.92 -8.06 -20.04
CA ALA A 554 -7.65 -6.63 -19.90
C ALA A 554 -8.87 -5.85 -19.35
N MET A 555 -10.09 -6.28 -19.72
CA MET A 555 -11.32 -5.68 -19.18
C MET A 555 -11.44 -5.82 -17.67
N MET A 556 -10.96 -6.90 -17.06
CA MET A 556 -11.03 -7.08 -15.60
C MET A 556 -10.23 -6.00 -14.86
N ASP A 557 -9.08 -5.60 -15.38
CA ASP A 557 -8.31 -4.47 -14.83
C ASP A 557 -9.07 -3.14 -14.97
N VAL A 558 -9.69 -2.90 -16.14
CA VAL A 558 -10.50 -1.69 -16.38
C VAL A 558 -11.70 -1.64 -15.43
N VAL A 559 -12.37 -2.77 -15.22
CA VAL A 559 -13.49 -2.91 -14.26
C VAL A 559 -13.01 -2.60 -12.84
N GLY A 560 -11.86 -3.13 -12.42
CA GLY A 560 -11.25 -2.83 -11.12
C GLY A 560 -11.01 -1.33 -10.92
N ILE A 561 -10.44 -0.65 -11.91
CA ILE A 561 -10.24 0.80 -11.90
C ILE A 561 -11.59 1.55 -11.84
N ALA A 562 -12.59 1.12 -12.61
CA ALA A 562 -13.92 1.72 -12.59
C ALA A 562 -14.58 1.60 -11.20
N ILE A 563 -14.44 0.44 -10.53
CA ILE A 563 -14.94 0.22 -9.17
C ILE A 563 -14.27 1.18 -8.18
N ILE A 564 -12.95 1.38 -8.29
CA ILE A 564 -12.21 2.31 -7.43
C ILE A 564 -12.74 3.73 -7.60
N ILE A 565 -12.96 4.18 -8.83
CA ILE A 565 -13.48 5.51 -9.12
C ILE A 565 -14.91 5.67 -8.60
N LEU A 566 -15.80 4.75 -8.96
CA LEU A 566 -17.21 4.80 -8.57
C LEU A 566 -17.37 4.62 -7.05
N GLY A 567 -16.63 3.67 -6.46
CA GLY A 567 -16.58 3.44 -5.02
C GLY A 567 -16.05 4.66 -4.27
N GLY A 568 -15.01 5.32 -4.78
CA GLY A 568 -14.49 6.56 -4.22
C GLY A 568 -15.53 7.69 -4.22
N ILE A 569 -16.23 7.88 -5.34
CA ILE A 569 -17.31 8.86 -5.45
C ILE A 569 -18.48 8.51 -4.50
N ALA A 570 -18.87 7.24 -4.44
CA ALA A 570 -19.95 6.78 -3.57
C ALA A 570 -19.60 6.96 -2.09
N LEU A 571 -18.42 6.54 -1.66
CA LEU A 571 -17.95 6.69 -0.29
C LEU A 571 -17.83 8.17 0.10
N LYS A 572 -17.27 9.03 -0.77
CA LYS A 572 -17.17 10.48 -0.53
C LYS A 572 -18.52 11.16 -0.24
N LYS A 573 -19.61 10.68 -0.86
CA LYS A 573 -20.96 11.20 -0.63
C LYS A 573 -21.54 10.77 0.73
N THR A 574 -20.96 9.78 1.39
CA THR A 574 -21.45 9.32 2.70
C THR A 574 -21.00 10.28 3.82
N ARG A 575 -21.79 10.41 4.88
CA ARG A 575 -21.47 11.26 6.05
C ARG A 575 -20.15 10.91 6.72
N PHE A 576 -19.70 9.67 6.61
CA PHE A 576 -18.49 9.19 7.28
C PHE A 576 -17.21 9.61 6.55
N PHE A 577 -17.28 9.75 5.23
CA PHE A 577 -16.12 10.09 4.38
C PHE A 577 -16.28 11.48 3.72
N ALA A 578 -17.41 12.18 3.97
CA ALA A 578 -17.60 13.55 3.50
C ALA A 578 -16.58 14.50 4.14
N GLY A 579 -15.93 15.30 3.32
CA GLY A 579 -14.93 16.30 3.71
C GLY A 579 -14.03 16.64 2.54
N GLU A 580 -13.36 17.78 2.62
CA GLU A 580 -12.39 18.17 1.60
C GLU A 580 -11.13 17.29 1.71
N ALA A 581 -10.58 16.96 0.56
CA ALA A 581 -9.26 16.31 0.51
C ALA A 581 -8.25 17.32 1.05
N SER A 582 -7.42 16.91 2.03
CA SER A 582 -6.38 17.77 2.58
C SER A 582 -5.51 18.33 1.45
N SER A 583 -5.17 19.63 1.54
CA SER A 583 -4.24 20.26 0.62
C SER A 583 -2.90 19.51 0.68
N PHE A 584 -2.53 18.91 -0.44
CA PHE A 584 -1.36 18.05 -0.52
C PHE A 584 -0.15 18.90 -0.92
N VAL A 585 0.61 19.33 0.06
CA VAL A 585 1.94 19.90 -0.16
C VAL A 585 2.94 18.74 -0.09
N LEU A 586 3.25 18.17 -1.25
CA LEU A 586 4.29 17.15 -1.34
C LEU A 586 5.63 17.77 -1.64
N GLU A 587 6.59 17.43 -0.80
CA GLU A 587 7.99 17.64 -1.15
C GLU A 587 8.37 16.64 -2.24
N LEU A 588 8.93 17.15 -3.33
CA LEU A 588 9.66 16.36 -4.27
C LEU A 588 11.12 16.27 -3.79
N PRO A 589 11.52 15.19 -3.09
CA PRO A 589 12.89 15.05 -2.62
C PRO A 589 13.84 15.05 -3.83
N ALA A 590 15.06 15.54 -3.70
CA ALA A 590 16.02 15.44 -4.80
C ALA A 590 16.25 13.98 -5.18
N TYR A 591 16.41 13.70 -6.47
CA TYR A 591 16.79 12.36 -6.91
C TYR A 591 18.16 12.00 -6.36
N HIS A 592 18.28 10.80 -5.83
CA HIS A 592 19.55 10.22 -5.42
C HIS A 592 19.63 8.76 -5.87
N MET A 593 20.83 8.28 -6.09
CA MET A 593 21.01 6.87 -6.39
C MET A 593 20.75 6.05 -5.14
N PRO A 594 19.85 5.05 -5.23
CA PRO A 594 19.54 4.18 -4.10
C PRO A 594 20.78 3.45 -3.59
N THR A 595 20.89 3.34 -2.28
CA THR A 595 21.95 2.53 -1.69
C THR A 595 21.54 1.07 -1.66
N ILE A 596 22.41 0.17 -2.11
CA ILE A 596 22.13 -1.28 -2.13
C ILE A 596 21.70 -1.78 -0.74
N SER A 597 22.38 -1.30 0.31
CA SER A 597 22.04 -1.65 1.70
C SER A 597 20.65 -1.14 2.10
N GLY A 598 20.26 0.08 1.70
CA GLY A 598 18.94 0.66 1.97
C GLY A 598 17.83 -0.14 1.29
N VAL A 599 17.96 -0.35 -0.02
CA VAL A 599 16.99 -1.15 -0.80
C VAL A 599 16.84 -2.56 -0.24
N TRP A 600 17.95 -3.23 0.10
CA TRP A 600 17.94 -4.56 0.70
C TRP A 600 17.20 -4.60 2.05
N HIS A 601 17.50 -3.66 2.96
CA HIS A 601 16.84 -3.58 4.26
C HIS A 601 15.33 -3.32 4.15
N HIS A 602 14.93 -2.41 3.27
CA HIS A 602 13.50 -2.12 3.01
C HIS A 602 12.78 -3.34 2.44
N THR A 603 13.38 -4.00 1.45
CA THR A 603 12.84 -5.22 0.84
C THR A 603 12.72 -6.35 1.86
N TRP A 604 13.79 -6.65 2.60
CA TRP A 604 13.83 -7.72 3.58
C TRP A 604 12.82 -7.53 4.73
N ASN A 605 12.68 -6.30 5.25
CA ASN A 605 11.72 -6.03 6.30
C ASN A 605 10.26 -6.22 5.84
N ARG A 606 9.95 -5.85 4.60
CA ARG A 606 8.63 -6.09 4.00
C ARG A 606 8.39 -7.57 3.76
N LEU A 607 9.36 -8.27 3.20
CA LEU A 607 9.29 -9.70 2.93
C LEU A 607 9.14 -10.53 4.21
N LYS A 608 9.97 -10.27 5.22
CA LYS A 608 9.84 -10.89 6.54
C LYS A 608 8.46 -10.65 7.15
N GLY A 609 7.95 -9.42 7.02
CA GLY A 609 6.61 -9.08 7.47
C GLY A 609 5.50 -9.84 6.72
N TYR A 610 5.68 -10.13 5.44
CA TYR A 610 4.79 -10.97 4.65
C TYR A 610 4.84 -12.43 5.11
N ILE A 611 6.02 -13.05 5.11
CA ILE A 611 6.19 -14.47 5.47
C ILE A 611 5.59 -14.78 6.85
N LEU A 612 5.91 -13.97 7.86
CA LEU A 612 5.40 -14.19 9.22
C LEU A 612 3.88 -14.03 9.32
N LYS A 613 3.30 -13.04 8.64
CA LYS A 613 1.85 -12.79 8.73
C LYS A 613 1.05 -13.74 7.85
N ALA A 614 1.51 -14.01 6.63
CA ALA A 614 0.88 -14.93 5.72
C ALA A 614 0.97 -16.36 6.26
N GLY A 615 2.14 -16.81 6.69
CA GLY A 615 2.33 -18.13 7.26
C GLY A 615 1.45 -18.38 8.49
N LEU A 616 1.33 -17.41 9.41
CA LEU A 616 0.50 -17.56 10.60
C LEU A 616 -1.00 -17.67 10.31
N VAL A 617 -1.47 -17.15 9.19
CA VAL A 617 -2.90 -17.14 8.82
C VAL A 617 -3.21 -18.22 7.79
N ILE A 618 -2.42 -18.33 6.72
CA ILE A 618 -2.68 -19.26 5.61
C ILE A 618 -2.45 -20.71 6.07
N PHE A 619 -1.34 -21.00 6.76
CA PHE A 619 -1.02 -22.35 7.17
C PHE A 619 -2.17 -23.05 7.92
N PRO A 620 -2.71 -22.52 9.05
CA PRO A 620 -3.83 -23.18 9.71
C PRO A 620 -5.10 -23.21 8.87
N ALA A 621 -5.31 -22.24 7.97
CA ALA A 621 -6.46 -22.24 7.09
C ALA A 621 -6.37 -23.32 6.00
N CYS A 622 -5.18 -23.57 5.44
CA CYS A 622 -4.95 -24.67 4.49
C CYS A 622 -5.11 -26.02 5.15
N VAL A 623 -4.56 -26.22 6.36
CA VAL A 623 -4.78 -27.46 7.13
C VAL A 623 -6.26 -27.68 7.42
N PHE A 624 -6.99 -26.62 7.77
CA PHE A 624 -8.43 -26.70 8.01
C PHE A 624 -9.20 -27.04 6.71
N LEU A 625 -8.83 -26.39 5.58
CA LEU A 625 -9.44 -26.67 4.28
C LEU A 625 -9.19 -28.13 3.88
N TRP A 626 -7.93 -28.59 3.95
CA TRP A 626 -7.58 -29.98 3.70
C TRP A 626 -8.44 -30.93 4.54
N PHE A 627 -8.60 -30.64 5.85
CA PHE A 627 -9.41 -31.47 6.74
C PHE A 627 -10.87 -31.57 6.29
N ILE A 628 -11.52 -30.45 5.97
CA ILE A 628 -12.94 -30.48 5.55
C ILE A 628 -13.14 -31.06 4.15
N MET A 629 -12.08 -31.13 3.33
CA MET A 629 -12.12 -31.77 2.01
C MET A 629 -11.99 -33.29 2.06
N HIS A 630 -11.14 -33.80 2.96
CA HIS A 630 -10.79 -35.21 2.99
C HIS A 630 -11.48 -36.00 4.12
N PHE A 631 -12.34 -35.39 4.93
CA PHE A 631 -13.05 -36.05 5.98
C PHE A 631 -14.59 -35.93 5.85
N ASP A 632 -15.29 -37.00 6.22
CA ASP A 632 -16.72 -36.98 6.48
C ASP A 632 -17.01 -36.54 7.95
N TRP A 633 -18.30 -36.38 8.29
CA TRP A 633 -18.71 -36.06 9.67
C TRP A 633 -18.42 -37.15 10.68
N SER A 634 -18.13 -38.37 10.21
CA SER A 634 -17.74 -39.52 11.04
C SER A 634 -16.24 -39.62 11.25
N LEU A 635 -15.48 -38.65 10.71
CA LEU A 635 -14.01 -38.58 10.74
C LEU A 635 -13.33 -39.75 9.99
N ASN A 636 -13.97 -40.28 8.95
CA ASN A 636 -13.33 -41.22 8.03
C ASN A 636 -12.59 -40.42 6.96
N LEU A 637 -11.37 -40.85 6.60
CA LEU A 637 -10.63 -40.32 5.48
C LEU A 637 -11.30 -40.80 4.18
N LEU A 638 -11.59 -39.85 3.30
CA LEU A 638 -12.18 -40.06 1.99
C LEU A 638 -11.07 -40.10 0.92
N ALA A 639 -11.27 -40.93 -0.10
CA ALA A 639 -10.49 -40.84 -1.33
C ALA A 639 -10.99 -39.64 -2.17
N ASP A 640 -10.18 -39.16 -3.09
CA ASP A 640 -10.51 -37.97 -3.93
C ASP A 640 -11.80 -38.21 -4.75
N GLU A 641 -12.08 -39.43 -5.15
CA GLU A 641 -13.29 -39.83 -5.84
C GLU A 641 -14.55 -39.71 -4.96
N GLU A 642 -14.42 -39.73 -3.64
CA GLU A 642 -15.53 -39.69 -2.67
C GLU A 642 -15.78 -38.29 -2.08
N ILE A 643 -15.25 -37.23 -2.70
CA ILE A 643 -15.33 -35.84 -2.23
C ILE A 643 -16.77 -35.36 -2.01
N GLU A 644 -17.75 -35.96 -2.67
CA GLU A 644 -19.17 -35.70 -2.46
C GLU A 644 -19.70 -36.12 -1.08
N LYS A 645 -18.93 -36.88 -0.31
CA LYS A 645 -19.27 -37.25 1.08
C LYS A 645 -18.55 -36.36 2.10
N SER A 646 -17.72 -35.43 1.64
CA SER A 646 -16.91 -34.58 2.49
C SER A 646 -17.74 -33.55 3.25
N ILE A 647 -17.15 -33.07 4.36
CA ILE A 647 -17.71 -31.92 5.11
C ILE A 647 -17.81 -30.68 4.21
N LEU A 648 -16.87 -30.51 3.27
CA LEU A 648 -16.90 -29.40 2.31
C LEU A 648 -18.10 -29.43 1.39
N HIS A 649 -18.50 -30.64 0.93
CA HIS A 649 -19.71 -30.82 0.12
C HIS A 649 -20.95 -30.32 0.85
N ASP A 650 -21.15 -30.76 2.11
CA ASP A 650 -22.32 -30.38 2.89
C ASP A 650 -22.38 -28.90 3.20
N LEU A 651 -21.24 -28.31 3.58
CA LEU A 651 -21.10 -26.86 3.81
C LEU A 651 -21.35 -26.09 2.51
N GLY A 652 -20.77 -26.53 1.39
CA GLY A 652 -20.99 -25.95 0.08
C GLY A 652 -22.44 -25.98 -0.35
N SER A 653 -23.10 -27.14 -0.19
CA SER A 653 -24.52 -27.33 -0.50
C SER A 653 -25.43 -26.44 0.35
N TRP A 654 -25.08 -26.22 1.62
CA TRP A 654 -25.86 -25.37 2.52
C TRP A 654 -25.83 -23.89 2.08
N ILE A 655 -24.74 -23.41 1.49
CA ILE A 655 -24.61 -22.01 1.03
C ILE A 655 -24.84 -21.84 -0.48
N ALA A 656 -24.97 -22.93 -1.25
CA ALA A 656 -25.11 -22.89 -2.72
C ALA A 656 -26.24 -21.98 -3.22
N TRP A 657 -27.37 -21.93 -2.47
CA TRP A 657 -28.51 -21.08 -2.80
C TRP A 657 -28.15 -19.59 -2.93
N LEU A 658 -27.11 -19.14 -2.23
CA LEU A 658 -26.63 -17.76 -2.30
C LEU A 658 -26.03 -17.43 -3.68
N PHE A 659 -25.47 -18.43 -4.36
CA PHE A 659 -24.83 -18.31 -5.66
C PHE A 659 -25.77 -18.64 -6.84
N GLU A 660 -26.95 -19.16 -6.58
CA GLU A 660 -27.97 -19.46 -7.60
C GLU A 660 -28.35 -18.21 -8.43
N PRO A 661 -28.58 -17.01 -7.83
CA PRO A 661 -28.84 -15.81 -8.61
C PRO A 661 -27.69 -15.35 -9.52
N LEU A 662 -26.47 -15.81 -9.21
CA LEU A 662 -25.24 -15.50 -9.95
C LEU A 662 -24.98 -16.49 -11.10
N GLY A 663 -25.77 -17.56 -11.23
CA GLY A 663 -25.66 -18.56 -12.30
C GLY A 663 -24.73 -19.75 -11.99
N PHE A 664 -24.12 -19.83 -10.80
CA PHE A 664 -23.28 -20.95 -10.38
C PHE A 664 -23.66 -21.50 -8.99
N GLY A 665 -24.96 -21.63 -8.76
CA GLY A 665 -25.56 -22.09 -7.50
C GLY A 665 -25.46 -23.60 -7.26
N SER A 666 -24.27 -24.15 -7.30
CA SER A 666 -23.95 -25.54 -6.98
C SER A 666 -23.00 -25.61 -5.79
N TRP A 667 -22.88 -26.78 -5.17
CA TRP A 667 -21.94 -26.96 -4.06
C TRP A 667 -20.50 -26.79 -4.51
N GLN A 668 -20.15 -27.20 -5.73
CA GLN A 668 -18.82 -27.03 -6.31
C GLN A 668 -18.46 -25.53 -6.45
N GLY A 669 -19.35 -24.75 -7.08
CA GLY A 669 -19.17 -23.31 -7.24
C GLY A 669 -19.07 -22.57 -5.90
N ALA A 670 -19.88 -23.01 -4.91
CA ALA A 670 -19.85 -22.47 -3.55
C ALA A 670 -18.55 -22.83 -2.83
N ALA A 671 -18.12 -24.10 -2.87
CA ALA A 671 -16.90 -24.60 -2.27
C ALA A 671 -15.66 -23.88 -2.83
N ALA A 672 -15.56 -23.77 -4.16
CA ALA A 672 -14.48 -23.06 -4.82
C ALA A 672 -14.45 -21.56 -4.45
N SER A 673 -15.60 -20.91 -4.31
CA SER A 673 -15.68 -19.50 -3.91
C SER A 673 -15.29 -19.28 -2.44
N VAL A 674 -15.60 -20.21 -1.55
CA VAL A 674 -15.22 -20.15 -0.13
C VAL A 674 -13.73 -20.42 0.04
N SER A 675 -13.19 -21.43 -0.63
CA SER A 675 -11.74 -21.71 -0.61
C SER A 675 -10.93 -20.55 -1.16
N ALA A 676 -11.45 -19.82 -2.15
CA ALA A 676 -10.87 -18.59 -2.67
C ALA A 676 -10.69 -17.47 -1.62
N GLU A 677 -11.46 -17.46 -0.53
CA GLU A 677 -11.26 -16.47 0.54
C GLU A 677 -10.03 -16.78 1.40
N ILE A 678 -9.56 -18.01 1.42
CA ILE A 678 -8.31 -18.40 2.10
C ILE A 678 -7.14 -17.89 1.26
N ALA A 679 -7.07 -18.32 0.01
CA ALA A 679 -6.09 -17.86 -0.98
C ALA A 679 -6.76 -17.92 -2.36
N LYS A 680 -6.57 -16.89 -3.19
CA LYS A 680 -7.36 -16.74 -4.43
C LYS A 680 -7.08 -17.83 -5.47
N GLU A 681 -5.89 -18.34 -5.51
CA GLU A 681 -5.47 -19.48 -6.34
C GLU A 681 -6.19 -20.77 -5.96
N GLN A 682 -6.63 -20.91 -4.72
CA GLN A 682 -7.42 -22.08 -4.29
C GLN A 682 -8.78 -22.19 -4.98
N ALA A 683 -9.30 -21.09 -5.54
CA ALA A 683 -10.53 -21.15 -6.32
C ALA A 683 -10.40 -22.11 -7.51
N THR A 684 -9.28 -21.99 -8.24
CA THR A 684 -9.00 -22.82 -9.44
C THR A 684 -8.63 -24.24 -9.05
N ALA A 685 -7.79 -24.41 -8.04
CA ALA A 685 -7.39 -25.72 -7.53
C ALA A 685 -8.60 -26.52 -6.98
N THR A 686 -9.41 -25.88 -6.13
CA THR A 686 -10.64 -26.53 -5.61
C THR A 686 -11.61 -26.84 -6.74
N LEU A 687 -11.82 -25.92 -7.69
CA LEU A 687 -12.73 -26.15 -8.80
C LEU A 687 -12.26 -27.32 -9.67
N LYS A 688 -10.97 -27.41 -9.99
CA LYS A 688 -10.39 -28.56 -10.70
C LYS A 688 -10.70 -29.86 -9.93
N LEU A 689 -10.41 -29.90 -8.64
CA LEU A 689 -10.58 -31.11 -7.81
C LEU A 689 -12.05 -31.55 -7.70
N VAL A 690 -12.97 -30.62 -7.40
CA VAL A 690 -14.40 -30.96 -7.20
C VAL A 690 -15.16 -31.25 -8.48
N THR A 691 -14.55 -31.05 -9.65
CA THR A 691 -15.15 -31.38 -10.96
C THR A 691 -14.59 -32.66 -11.57
N VAL A 692 -13.53 -33.27 -11.06
CA VAL A 692 -12.89 -34.51 -11.56
C VAL A 692 -13.80 -35.73 -11.47
N GLY A 693 -14.79 -35.76 -10.57
CA GLY A 693 -15.77 -36.89 -10.48
C GLY A 693 -16.79 -36.98 -11.62
N MET A 694 -16.75 -36.12 -12.63
CA MET A 694 -17.55 -36.21 -13.84
C MET A 694 -16.80 -37.11 -14.85
N GLU A 695 -17.17 -38.38 -14.95
CA GLU A 695 -16.47 -39.43 -15.71
C GLU A 695 -15.98 -39.02 -17.11
N GLY A 696 -14.71 -39.31 -17.38
CA GLY A 696 -14.21 -39.57 -18.74
C GLY A 696 -13.70 -38.41 -19.56
N VAL A 697 -13.26 -37.26 -18.96
CA VAL A 697 -12.82 -36.08 -19.72
C VAL A 697 -11.65 -35.36 -19.01
N SER A 698 -10.81 -34.64 -19.76
CA SER A 698 -9.70 -33.83 -19.27
C SER A 698 -10.13 -32.76 -18.25
N SER A 699 -9.24 -32.29 -17.36
CA SER A 699 -9.61 -31.38 -16.25
C SER A 699 -10.15 -30.03 -16.72
N GLY A 700 -9.69 -29.50 -17.85
CA GLY A 700 -10.25 -28.29 -18.46
C GLY A 700 -11.64 -28.50 -19.04
N ALA A 701 -11.88 -29.64 -19.66
CA ALA A 701 -13.20 -30.02 -20.17
C ALA A 701 -14.18 -30.31 -19.01
N HIS A 702 -13.73 -30.86 -17.87
CA HIS A 702 -14.55 -31.00 -16.68
C HIS A 702 -15.13 -29.67 -16.20
N ILE A 703 -14.30 -28.62 -16.13
CA ILE A 703 -14.77 -27.29 -15.76
C ILE A 703 -15.75 -26.72 -16.78
N GLN A 704 -15.50 -26.91 -18.10
CA GLN A 704 -16.42 -26.47 -19.14
C GLN A 704 -17.76 -27.25 -19.06
N ASN A 705 -17.73 -28.58 -18.88
CA ASN A 705 -18.89 -29.42 -18.70
C ASN A 705 -19.67 -29.05 -17.42
N PHE A 706 -18.96 -28.77 -16.33
CA PHE A 706 -19.56 -28.29 -15.09
C PHE A 706 -20.39 -27.02 -15.34
N PHE A 707 -19.81 -25.97 -15.97
CA PHE A 707 -20.56 -24.76 -16.27
C PHE A 707 -21.68 -24.98 -17.30
N ALA A 708 -21.49 -25.90 -18.25
CA ALA A 708 -22.53 -26.28 -19.21
C ALA A 708 -23.73 -26.98 -18.53
N ALA A 709 -23.48 -27.75 -17.47
CA ALA A 709 -24.54 -28.42 -16.70
C ALA A 709 -25.34 -27.46 -15.81
N LEU A 710 -24.85 -26.28 -15.51
CA LEU A 710 -25.50 -25.28 -14.65
C LEU A 710 -26.66 -24.53 -15.32
N GLY A 711 -26.77 -24.57 -16.67
CA GLY A 711 -27.86 -23.92 -17.38
C GLY A 711 -27.53 -23.49 -18.80
N ASP A 712 -28.46 -22.74 -19.42
CA ASP A 712 -28.41 -22.37 -20.85
C ASP A 712 -27.30 -21.36 -21.20
N PHE A 713 -26.64 -20.74 -20.21
CA PHE A 713 -25.68 -19.67 -20.45
C PHE A 713 -24.33 -19.93 -19.73
N PRO A 714 -23.58 -20.99 -20.11
CA PRO A 714 -22.35 -21.40 -19.41
C PRO A 714 -21.26 -20.32 -19.39
N LYS A 715 -21.05 -19.62 -20.50
CA LYS A 715 -20.07 -18.51 -20.57
C LYS A 715 -20.41 -17.34 -19.64
N LEU A 716 -21.70 -17.03 -19.45
CA LEU A 716 -22.12 -15.98 -18.52
C LEU A 716 -21.99 -16.42 -17.07
N ALA A 717 -22.26 -17.69 -16.76
CA ALA A 717 -22.05 -18.25 -15.43
C ALA A 717 -20.55 -18.26 -15.06
N ALA A 718 -19.69 -18.67 -15.99
CA ALA A 718 -18.24 -18.64 -15.84
C ALA A 718 -17.71 -17.20 -15.66
N LEU A 719 -18.19 -16.24 -16.45
CA LEU A 719 -17.84 -14.83 -16.31
C LEU A 719 -18.29 -14.26 -14.95
N SER A 720 -19.49 -14.63 -14.51
CA SER A 720 -20.04 -14.23 -13.21
C SER A 720 -19.22 -14.80 -12.06
N PHE A 721 -18.82 -16.07 -12.11
CA PHE A 721 -17.94 -16.71 -11.15
C PHE A 721 -16.58 -16.00 -11.09
N MET A 722 -15.97 -15.72 -12.23
CA MET A 722 -14.71 -14.99 -12.33
C MET A 722 -14.84 -13.60 -11.70
N VAL A 723 -15.85 -12.82 -12.08
CA VAL A 723 -16.09 -11.45 -11.54
C VAL A 723 -16.33 -11.48 -10.04
N PHE A 724 -17.10 -12.44 -9.54
CA PHE A 724 -17.32 -12.61 -8.10
C PHE A 724 -15.99 -12.80 -7.37
N ASN A 725 -15.21 -13.81 -7.74
CA ASN A 725 -13.95 -14.14 -7.06
C ASN A 725 -12.87 -13.05 -7.19
N LEU A 726 -12.94 -12.22 -8.23
CA LEU A 726 -12.01 -11.08 -8.40
C LEU A 726 -12.33 -9.91 -7.48
N PHE A 727 -13.60 -9.58 -7.28
CA PHE A 727 -14.01 -8.33 -6.64
C PHE A 727 -14.59 -8.47 -5.22
N VAL A 728 -14.78 -9.69 -4.72
CA VAL A 728 -15.01 -9.95 -3.29
C VAL A 728 -13.74 -9.69 -2.47
N PRO A 729 -13.80 -9.73 -1.12
CA PRO A 729 -12.62 -9.50 -0.29
C PRO A 729 -11.40 -10.28 -0.80
N PRO A 730 -10.21 -9.74 -0.67
CA PRO A 730 -8.98 -10.45 -1.04
C PRO A 730 -8.75 -11.64 -0.07
N CYS A 731 -7.61 -12.29 -0.15
CA CYS A 731 -7.30 -13.43 0.72
C CYS A 731 -7.42 -13.10 2.22
N MET A 732 -7.57 -14.12 3.06
CA MET A 732 -7.74 -14.02 4.52
C MET A 732 -6.64 -13.17 5.20
N VAL A 733 -5.40 -13.23 4.71
CA VAL A 733 -4.29 -12.40 5.21
C VAL A 733 -4.56 -10.91 4.97
N ALA A 734 -5.05 -10.55 3.78
CA ALA A 734 -5.36 -9.16 3.47
C ALA A 734 -6.56 -8.67 4.30
N ILE A 735 -7.54 -9.53 4.56
CA ILE A 735 -8.66 -9.24 5.47
C ILE A 735 -8.12 -8.95 6.88
N ALA A 736 -7.26 -9.82 7.43
CA ALA A 736 -6.67 -9.64 8.76
C ALA A 736 -5.86 -8.32 8.86
N VAL A 737 -5.10 -7.99 7.82
CA VAL A 737 -4.36 -6.73 7.75
C VAL A 737 -5.30 -5.54 7.61
N THR A 738 -6.41 -5.67 6.86
CA THR A 738 -7.46 -4.63 6.76
C THR A 738 -8.03 -4.29 8.13
N PHE A 739 -8.38 -5.27 8.94
CA PHE A 739 -8.84 -5.02 10.32
C PHE A 739 -7.82 -4.24 11.15
N ARG A 740 -6.56 -4.59 11.02
CA ARG A 740 -5.46 -3.91 11.73
C ARG A 740 -5.29 -2.46 11.28
N GLU A 741 -5.29 -2.21 9.97
CA GLU A 741 -5.05 -0.86 9.43
C GLU A 741 -6.27 0.06 9.57
N MET A 742 -7.47 -0.49 9.68
CA MET A 742 -8.68 0.27 10.00
C MET A 742 -8.71 0.80 11.43
N GLY A 743 -7.94 0.21 12.36
CA GLY A 743 -7.86 0.60 13.76
C GLY A 743 -9.17 0.43 14.55
N SER A 744 -10.18 -0.23 13.98
CA SER A 744 -11.50 -0.46 14.58
C SER A 744 -12.18 -1.67 13.97
N GLN A 745 -12.72 -2.55 14.82
CA GLN A 745 -13.50 -3.71 14.38
C GLN A 745 -14.69 -3.32 13.48
N LYS A 746 -15.40 -2.24 13.83
CA LYS A 746 -16.54 -1.76 13.04
C LYS A 746 -16.15 -1.35 11.62
N TRP A 747 -15.02 -0.66 11.47
CA TRP A 747 -14.52 -0.26 10.16
C TRP A 747 -13.93 -1.43 9.37
N GLY A 748 -13.33 -2.43 10.04
CA GLY A 748 -12.88 -3.66 9.41
C GLY A 748 -14.06 -4.42 8.79
N TRP A 749 -15.12 -4.67 9.56
CA TRP A 749 -16.33 -5.32 9.05
C TRP A 749 -17.04 -4.51 7.95
N PHE A 750 -17.04 -3.19 8.06
CA PHE A 750 -17.57 -2.34 6.99
C PHE A 750 -16.78 -2.51 5.69
N ALA A 751 -15.45 -2.56 5.75
CA ALA A 751 -14.60 -2.73 4.57
C ALA A 751 -14.86 -4.08 3.89
N VAL A 752 -14.86 -5.16 4.66
CA VAL A 752 -15.13 -6.53 4.15
C VAL A 752 -16.54 -6.62 3.59
N GLY A 753 -17.56 -6.11 4.31
CA GLY A 753 -18.94 -6.10 3.86
C GLY A 753 -19.16 -5.28 2.59
N PHE A 754 -18.48 -4.13 2.47
CA PHE A 754 -18.54 -3.30 1.27
C PHE A 754 -17.94 -4.03 0.05
N GLN A 755 -16.79 -4.68 0.21
CA GLN A 755 -16.14 -5.46 -0.85
C GLN A 755 -17.01 -6.65 -1.28
N LEU A 756 -17.54 -7.39 -0.31
CA LEU A 756 -18.45 -8.52 -0.59
C LEU A 756 -19.71 -8.05 -1.33
N PHE A 757 -20.32 -6.94 -0.89
CA PHE A 757 -21.50 -6.37 -1.54
C PHE A 757 -21.20 -5.95 -2.99
N VAL A 758 -20.08 -5.27 -3.23
CA VAL A 758 -19.71 -4.82 -4.58
C VAL A 758 -19.43 -6.01 -5.49
N GLY A 759 -18.65 -7.00 -5.03
CA GLY A 759 -18.34 -8.21 -5.81
C GLY A 759 -19.62 -8.99 -6.17
N TYR A 760 -20.51 -9.19 -5.19
CA TYR A 760 -21.78 -9.86 -5.40
C TYR A 760 -22.71 -9.10 -6.37
N ALA A 761 -22.86 -7.79 -6.18
CA ALA A 761 -23.72 -6.96 -7.03
C ALA A 761 -23.21 -6.90 -8.49
N LEU A 762 -21.89 -6.89 -8.68
CA LEU A 762 -21.29 -6.93 -10.02
C LEU A 762 -21.52 -8.28 -10.70
N ALA A 763 -21.24 -9.39 -10.03
CA ALA A 763 -21.47 -10.73 -10.55
C ALA A 763 -22.95 -10.96 -10.90
N LEU A 764 -23.86 -10.54 -10.01
CA LEU A 764 -25.30 -10.54 -10.26
C LEU A 764 -25.69 -9.73 -11.50
N SER A 765 -25.11 -8.52 -11.62
CA SER A 765 -25.38 -7.65 -12.77
C SER A 765 -24.88 -8.28 -14.07
N VAL A 766 -23.68 -8.85 -14.08
CA VAL A 766 -23.09 -9.52 -15.24
C VAL A 766 -23.98 -10.68 -15.68
N TYR A 767 -24.37 -11.56 -14.76
CA TYR A 767 -25.19 -12.70 -15.11
C TYR A 767 -26.61 -12.30 -15.54
N ARG A 768 -27.33 -11.51 -14.76
CA ARG A 768 -28.73 -11.15 -15.04
C ARG A 768 -28.89 -10.27 -16.27
N ILE A 769 -28.02 -9.26 -16.44
CA ILE A 769 -28.04 -8.41 -17.63
C ILE A 769 -27.60 -9.22 -18.87
N GLY A 770 -26.57 -10.07 -18.73
CA GLY A 770 -26.11 -10.95 -19.80
C GLY A 770 -27.23 -11.88 -20.29
N VAL A 771 -27.96 -12.54 -19.37
CA VAL A 771 -29.11 -13.42 -19.71
C VAL A 771 -30.22 -12.61 -20.40
N LEU A 772 -30.53 -11.40 -19.93
CA LEU A 772 -31.55 -10.55 -20.58
C LEU A 772 -31.16 -10.18 -22.01
N ILE A 773 -29.89 -9.87 -22.26
CA ILE A 773 -29.41 -9.52 -23.61
C ILE A 773 -29.39 -10.76 -24.50
N ALA A 774 -28.88 -11.90 -24.02
CA ALA A 774 -28.80 -13.16 -24.78
C ALA A 774 -30.18 -13.75 -25.05
N GLY A 775 -31.07 -13.73 -24.06
CA GLY A 775 -32.45 -14.23 -24.19
C GLY A 775 -33.39 -13.36 -25.02
N GLY A 776 -33.04 -12.07 -25.21
CA GLY A 776 -33.79 -11.11 -26.03
C GLY A 776 -33.49 -11.10 -27.53
N GLY A 777 -32.69 -12.07 -28.03
CA GLY A 777 -32.39 -12.19 -29.46
C GLY A 777 -31.33 -11.20 -29.99
N PHE A 778 -30.64 -10.45 -29.12
CA PHE A 778 -29.41 -9.75 -29.50
C PHE A 778 -28.27 -10.76 -29.42
N GLY A 779 -27.90 -11.34 -30.57
CA GLY A 779 -26.84 -12.33 -30.64
C GLY A 779 -25.52 -11.76 -30.13
N ILE A 780 -25.00 -12.32 -29.04
CA ILE A 780 -23.62 -12.23 -28.59
C ILE A 780 -23.04 -13.64 -28.63
#